data_56608d05ea8054e99c29540691584b9d
#
_entry.id   56608d05ea8054e99c29540691584b9d
#
_cell.length_a   1.000
_cell.length_b   1.000
_cell.length_c   1.000
_cell.angle_alpha   90.00
_cell.angle_beta   90.00
_cell.angle_gamma   90.00
#
_symmetry.space_group_name_H-M   'P 1'
#
loop_
_entity.id
_entity.type
_entity.pdbx_description
1 polymer ?
#
loop_
_entity_poly.entity_id
_entity_poly.type
_entity_poly.pdbx_seq_one_letter_code
_entity_poly.pdbx_strand_id
1 'polypeptide(L)'
;MTVDVTPSAPLDPRLVEAVSASDARAAVTAVLRESFAIERARVARRLEGGIDGAEAARLYAAAADAMLASLWRVATEILHPAPQDRLSLLAVGGYGRGVLAPFSDLDLLFLRPGQSASARAEAVIEFVHYVLWDLGLKVGSASRSVGEALALARDDMTVRTTLLEARVLAGDAALGENLLRRFRAEVAKADPRPFIAAKMEERDVRLQKTGAVRYRVEPNIKDGKGGLRDLNTLFWIARSLAPDSERGQAALEGLLSARELRSFREAIGFLWSVRIHLHLAAGRAEEKLTFDYQPEIARRMGWRGRGDELAVERFMRRYFQVAREVGALTRAVSAQLEARQQKKAQGLARGLSRLIPRRRVKLAFDGLAVEGGRLTVTGGGVFAHDPVRLLLLFVEADRLDLDLHPDAFAAVIRALSLVTPALRRDPRAAEALLTVLAHGQRPYRVLSIMNETGLLGRFLPEWGRIVGQTQFNMYHAYTVDEHTLQAVGVINDIARGKLEADHPASTAIIPRIADIEVLMLAMLLHDVGKGGDRGQLEDGAIAARRACERLGVDPRRIELVVWLVRHHLLMSDYAQKRDVSDPSTVRAFAEAVGDPERLRMLMVLTVADIRAVGPGVWNGWKGQLMRALFEATEALFRGDAVTREDPLIDHPALVERARREGAAVEALPPETLLESTARVAVAAVDRPGLFADLAATLALAGADVVGARLATAEDGTALDVFELQDGAGEAYGRREPRRLAILVKALERAAQKGARASAVETPRVSARRAVFEVRPVVRIDMEAGTSAVVVEVSGADRPALLADLARTISEHGYSTRSAHVASFGERAVDGFYITDADGRKPSDAARLAALKTALIAVLDRAPQGPAGRRIVPVRASVRDVSDLEGEVGRKPVSSATRAR
;
A
#
# COMPACT_ATOMS: atom_id res chain seq x y z
N MET A 1 -0.83 -38.16 -7.32
CA MET A 1 -1.53 -38.97 -8.27
C MET A 1 -0.64 -39.06 -9.49
N THR A 2 0.03 -40.18 -9.68
CA THR A 2 0.50 -40.60 -10.99
C THR A 2 -0.72 -40.49 -11.87
N VAL A 3 -0.70 -39.64 -12.89
CA VAL A 3 -1.61 -39.79 -14.00
C VAL A 3 -1.22 -41.13 -14.59
N ASP A 4 -2.00 -42.18 -14.25
CA ASP A 4 -2.04 -43.35 -15.10
C ASP A 4 -2.20 -42.81 -16.51
N VAL A 5 -1.28 -43.16 -17.38
CA VAL A 5 -1.42 -42.96 -18.81
C VAL A 5 -2.53 -43.94 -19.22
N THR A 6 -3.76 -43.56 -18.89
CA THR A 6 -4.97 -44.21 -19.37
C THR A 6 -4.83 -44.28 -20.89
N PRO A 7 -5.21 -45.39 -21.58
CA PRO A 7 -5.18 -45.45 -23.03
C PRO A 7 -5.86 -44.21 -23.56
N SER A 8 -5.15 -43.46 -24.38
CA SER A 8 -5.53 -42.11 -24.82
C SER A 8 -6.98 -42.07 -25.24
N ALA A 9 -7.78 -41.23 -24.57
CA ALA A 9 -9.14 -40.97 -25.02
C ALA A 9 -9.10 -40.65 -26.53
N PRO A 10 -10.09 -41.11 -27.31
CA PRO A 10 -10.10 -40.86 -28.74
C PRO A 10 -9.95 -39.35 -29.00
N LEU A 11 -9.15 -38.99 -30.01
CA LEU A 11 -8.99 -37.58 -30.41
C LEU A 11 -10.40 -37.06 -30.84
N ASP A 12 -10.69 -35.82 -30.51
CA ASP A 12 -11.93 -35.16 -30.93
C ASP A 12 -12.05 -35.32 -32.47
N PRO A 13 -13.13 -35.93 -32.99
CA PRO A 13 -13.31 -36.13 -34.43
C PRO A 13 -13.17 -34.84 -35.25
N ARG A 14 -13.56 -33.70 -34.67
CA ARG A 14 -13.43 -32.37 -35.28
C ARG A 14 -11.98 -31.96 -35.53
N LEU A 15 -11.03 -32.41 -34.72
CA LEU A 15 -9.61 -32.18 -34.97
C LEU A 15 -9.07 -33.01 -36.11
N VAL A 16 -9.54 -34.23 -36.28
CA VAL A 16 -9.19 -35.08 -37.42
C VAL A 16 -9.71 -34.49 -38.73
N GLU A 17 -10.94 -33.98 -38.73
CA GLU A 17 -11.54 -33.28 -39.85
C GLU A 17 -10.81 -31.96 -40.17
N ALA A 18 -10.48 -31.19 -39.14
CA ALA A 18 -9.79 -29.91 -39.25
C ALA A 18 -8.43 -30.00 -39.96
N VAL A 19 -7.70 -31.12 -39.80
CA VAL A 19 -6.42 -31.33 -40.48
C VAL A 19 -6.57 -31.46 -42.00
N SER A 20 -7.73 -31.87 -42.50
CA SER A 20 -8.02 -31.99 -43.92
C SER A 20 -8.44 -30.68 -44.57
N ALA A 21 -8.60 -29.61 -43.83
CA ALA A 21 -8.97 -28.29 -44.35
C ALA A 21 -7.81 -27.64 -45.13
N SER A 22 -8.13 -26.73 -46.04
CA SER A 22 -7.15 -25.98 -46.84
C SER A 22 -6.15 -25.17 -45.98
N ASP A 23 -6.59 -24.72 -44.82
CA ASP A 23 -5.73 -24.16 -43.75
C ASP A 23 -5.93 -24.99 -42.47
N ALA A 24 -5.21 -26.11 -42.40
CA ALA A 24 -5.26 -27.03 -41.25
C ALA A 24 -4.92 -26.35 -39.93
N ARG A 25 -3.96 -25.38 -39.89
CA ARG A 25 -3.58 -24.67 -38.70
C ARG A 25 -4.72 -23.82 -38.14
N ALA A 26 -5.37 -23.02 -39.00
CA ALA A 26 -6.48 -22.17 -38.56
C ALA A 26 -7.67 -23.02 -38.09
N ALA A 27 -7.99 -24.12 -38.76
CA ALA A 27 -9.08 -25.02 -38.42
C ALA A 27 -8.84 -25.74 -37.09
N VAL A 28 -7.63 -26.28 -36.87
CA VAL A 28 -7.23 -26.89 -35.57
C VAL A 28 -7.28 -25.88 -34.46
N THR A 29 -6.75 -24.66 -34.69
CA THR A 29 -6.79 -23.57 -33.71
C THR A 29 -8.23 -23.23 -33.30
N ALA A 30 -9.19 -23.19 -34.24
CA ALA A 30 -10.58 -22.88 -33.95
C ALA A 30 -11.23 -23.94 -33.02
N VAL A 31 -11.02 -25.21 -33.27
CA VAL A 31 -11.56 -26.31 -32.44
C VAL A 31 -10.93 -26.30 -31.04
N LEU A 32 -9.60 -26.13 -30.95
CA LEU A 32 -8.92 -26.05 -29.66
C LEU A 32 -9.33 -24.82 -28.86
N ARG A 33 -9.54 -23.67 -29.51
CA ARG A 33 -10.02 -22.45 -28.86
C ARG A 33 -11.36 -22.65 -28.18
N GLU A 34 -12.30 -23.25 -28.88
CA GLU A 34 -13.64 -23.54 -28.38
C GLU A 34 -13.59 -24.49 -27.17
N SER A 35 -12.95 -25.64 -27.31
CA SER A 35 -12.88 -26.67 -26.28
C SER A 35 -12.16 -26.17 -25.04
N PHE A 36 -11.04 -25.43 -25.19
CA PHE A 36 -10.29 -24.84 -24.09
C PHE A 36 -11.08 -23.73 -23.36
N ALA A 37 -11.84 -22.93 -24.15
CA ALA A 37 -12.70 -21.89 -23.55
C ALA A 37 -13.82 -22.50 -22.70
N ILE A 38 -14.45 -23.60 -23.16
CA ILE A 38 -15.48 -24.31 -22.40
C ILE A 38 -14.94 -24.84 -21.07
N GLU A 39 -13.76 -25.50 -21.09
CA GLU A 39 -13.16 -26.04 -19.86
C GLU A 39 -12.73 -24.93 -18.90
N ARG A 40 -12.15 -23.85 -19.40
CA ARG A 40 -11.80 -22.67 -18.55
C ARG A 40 -13.03 -22.05 -17.90
N ALA A 41 -14.13 -21.90 -18.64
CA ALA A 41 -15.39 -21.39 -18.12
C ALA A 41 -16.01 -22.33 -17.07
N ARG A 42 -15.86 -23.66 -17.25
CA ARG A 42 -16.28 -24.67 -16.28
C ARG A 42 -15.53 -24.53 -14.95
N VAL A 43 -14.20 -24.35 -15.00
CA VAL A 43 -13.38 -24.16 -13.82
C VAL A 43 -13.73 -22.84 -13.11
N ALA A 44 -13.94 -21.74 -13.86
CA ALA A 44 -14.35 -20.45 -13.31
C ALA A 44 -15.67 -20.58 -12.53
N ARG A 45 -16.69 -21.25 -13.09
CA ARG A 45 -17.97 -21.51 -12.39
C ARG A 45 -17.82 -22.35 -11.14
N ARG A 46 -16.96 -23.38 -11.15
CA ARG A 46 -16.68 -24.17 -9.95
C ARG A 46 -16.01 -23.34 -8.86
N LEU A 47 -15.09 -22.42 -9.21
CA LEU A 47 -14.47 -21.52 -8.24
C LEU A 47 -15.49 -20.56 -7.63
N GLU A 48 -16.38 -19.99 -8.42
CA GLU A 48 -17.51 -19.18 -7.95
C GLU A 48 -18.46 -19.99 -7.04
N GLY A 49 -18.58 -21.30 -7.29
CA GLY A 49 -19.30 -22.25 -6.44
C GLY A 49 -18.54 -22.64 -5.14
N GLY A 50 -17.35 -22.11 -4.90
CA GLY A 50 -16.64 -22.22 -3.62
C GLY A 50 -15.60 -23.34 -3.54
N ILE A 51 -15.12 -23.93 -4.66
CA ILE A 51 -13.96 -24.83 -4.58
C ILE A 51 -12.70 -24.06 -4.15
N ASP A 52 -11.76 -24.77 -3.53
CA ASP A 52 -10.48 -24.22 -3.10
C ASP A 52 -9.64 -23.69 -4.30
N GLY A 53 -8.97 -22.55 -4.11
CA GLY A 53 -8.18 -21.93 -5.18
C GLY A 53 -7.03 -22.77 -5.70
N ALA A 54 -6.40 -23.60 -4.85
CA ALA A 54 -5.36 -24.52 -5.30
C ALA A 54 -5.95 -25.68 -6.11
N GLU A 55 -7.18 -26.12 -5.81
CA GLU A 55 -7.93 -27.07 -6.66
C GLU A 55 -8.27 -26.43 -8.01
N ALA A 56 -8.78 -25.20 -8.02
CA ALA A 56 -9.07 -24.48 -9.26
C ALA A 56 -7.82 -24.31 -10.13
N ALA A 57 -6.66 -23.97 -9.53
CA ALA A 57 -5.39 -23.86 -10.24
C ALA A 57 -4.95 -25.18 -10.88
N ARG A 58 -5.18 -26.32 -10.20
CA ARG A 58 -4.93 -27.67 -10.78
C ARG A 58 -5.86 -27.96 -11.94
N LEU A 59 -7.13 -27.58 -11.84
CA LEU A 59 -8.09 -27.78 -12.93
C LEU A 59 -7.78 -26.93 -14.16
N TYR A 60 -7.29 -25.68 -13.98
CA TYR A 60 -6.79 -24.87 -15.09
C TYR A 60 -5.57 -25.50 -15.76
N ALA A 61 -4.65 -26.07 -14.97
CA ALA A 61 -3.52 -26.83 -15.52
C ALA A 61 -3.97 -28.08 -16.28
N ALA A 62 -4.91 -28.84 -15.73
CA ALA A 62 -5.46 -30.03 -16.40
C ALA A 62 -6.18 -29.70 -17.73
N ALA A 63 -6.90 -28.57 -17.79
CA ALA A 63 -7.50 -28.09 -19.04
C ALA A 63 -6.43 -27.75 -20.10
N ALA A 64 -5.33 -27.11 -19.68
CA ALA A 64 -4.19 -26.84 -20.56
C ALA A 64 -3.48 -28.14 -20.99
N ASP A 65 -3.34 -29.12 -20.10
CA ASP A 65 -2.77 -30.44 -20.40
C ASP A 65 -3.60 -31.16 -21.48
N ALA A 66 -4.91 -31.18 -21.34
CA ALA A 66 -5.81 -31.82 -22.32
C ALA A 66 -5.72 -31.14 -23.68
N MET A 67 -5.69 -29.82 -23.74
CA MET A 67 -5.52 -29.04 -24.96
C MET A 67 -4.16 -29.33 -25.61
N LEU A 68 -3.06 -29.30 -24.84
CA LEU A 68 -1.71 -29.58 -25.34
C LEU A 68 -1.55 -31.04 -25.79
N ALA A 69 -2.14 -32.02 -25.08
CA ALA A 69 -2.11 -33.42 -25.48
C ALA A 69 -2.83 -33.62 -26.83
N SER A 70 -3.97 -32.98 -27.03
CA SER A 70 -4.69 -33.03 -28.32
C SER A 70 -3.88 -32.37 -29.45
N LEU A 71 -3.33 -31.18 -29.20
CA LEU A 71 -2.45 -30.48 -30.16
C LEU A 71 -1.22 -31.31 -30.52
N TRP A 72 -0.58 -31.91 -29.51
CA TRP A 72 0.59 -32.78 -29.69
C TRP A 72 0.26 -33.98 -30.62
N ARG A 73 -0.87 -34.66 -30.36
CA ARG A 73 -1.31 -35.81 -31.19
C ARG A 73 -1.61 -35.38 -32.61
N VAL A 74 -2.25 -34.25 -32.84
CA VAL A 74 -2.46 -33.70 -34.20
C VAL A 74 -1.11 -33.49 -34.89
N ALA A 75 -0.15 -32.87 -34.20
CA ALA A 75 1.16 -32.58 -34.77
C ALA A 75 2.00 -33.82 -35.05
N THR A 76 1.98 -34.83 -34.16
CA THR A 76 2.89 -35.97 -34.22
C THR A 76 2.30 -37.24 -34.85
N GLU A 77 0.98 -37.46 -34.76
CA GLU A 77 0.31 -38.66 -35.27
C GLU A 77 -0.33 -38.43 -36.64
N ILE A 78 -0.78 -37.17 -36.95
CA ILE A 78 -1.50 -36.89 -38.20
C ILE A 78 -0.64 -36.08 -39.17
N LEU A 79 -0.07 -34.92 -38.74
CA LEU A 79 0.63 -34.02 -39.67
C LEU A 79 2.07 -34.49 -39.94
N HIS A 80 2.78 -34.93 -38.91
CA HIS A 80 4.19 -35.36 -39.04
C HIS A 80 4.41 -36.75 -38.42
N PRO A 81 3.77 -37.83 -38.95
CA PRO A 81 3.89 -39.16 -38.43
C PRO A 81 5.32 -39.71 -38.66
N ALA A 82 6.08 -40.06 -37.64
CA ALA A 82 7.32 -40.79 -37.69
C ALA A 82 7.62 -41.44 -36.33
N PRO A 83 7.13 -42.69 -36.13
CA PRO A 83 7.23 -43.35 -34.80
C PRO A 83 8.66 -43.58 -34.32
N GLN A 84 9.66 -43.51 -35.19
CA GLN A 84 11.06 -43.76 -34.86
C GLN A 84 11.78 -42.53 -34.34
N ASP A 85 11.23 -41.30 -34.57
CA ASP A 85 11.83 -40.05 -34.12
C ASP A 85 11.24 -39.68 -32.77
N ARG A 86 12.01 -40.01 -31.72
CA ARG A 86 11.61 -39.85 -30.30
C ARG A 86 11.63 -38.39 -29.92
N LEU A 87 10.51 -37.84 -29.52
CA LEU A 87 10.36 -36.46 -29.00
C LEU A 87 9.46 -36.49 -27.79
N SER A 88 9.78 -35.73 -26.73
CA SER A 88 8.98 -35.65 -25.53
C SER A 88 8.66 -34.19 -25.21
N LEU A 89 7.42 -33.90 -24.83
CA LEU A 89 6.96 -32.61 -24.37
C LEU A 89 6.83 -32.63 -22.86
N LEU A 90 7.52 -31.70 -22.18
CA LEU A 90 7.46 -31.55 -20.74
C LEU A 90 6.91 -30.17 -20.38
N ALA A 91 6.08 -30.11 -19.33
CA ALA A 91 5.77 -28.88 -18.61
C ALA A 91 6.90 -28.61 -17.61
N VAL A 92 7.33 -27.36 -17.52
CA VAL A 92 8.38 -26.94 -16.59
C VAL A 92 7.94 -25.71 -15.80
N GLY A 93 8.71 -25.26 -14.84
CA GLY A 93 8.39 -24.10 -14.04
C GLY A 93 7.04 -24.20 -13.33
N GLY A 94 6.30 -23.08 -13.22
CA GLY A 94 4.99 -23.03 -12.56
C GLY A 94 3.97 -23.99 -13.18
N TYR A 95 3.97 -24.13 -14.49
CA TYR A 95 3.11 -25.07 -15.18
C TYR A 95 3.52 -26.54 -14.95
N GLY A 96 4.81 -26.81 -14.83
CA GLY A 96 5.31 -28.13 -14.46
C GLY A 96 4.81 -28.61 -13.10
N ARG A 97 4.58 -27.72 -12.13
CA ARG A 97 3.97 -28.02 -10.85
C ARG A 97 2.50 -28.46 -10.92
N GLY A 98 1.86 -28.32 -12.08
CA GLY A 98 0.47 -28.68 -12.29
C GLY A 98 -0.52 -27.66 -11.74
N VAL A 99 -0.15 -26.37 -11.72
CA VAL A 99 -1.03 -25.26 -11.29
C VAL A 99 -0.91 -24.08 -12.24
N LEU A 100 -2.04 -23.54 -12.66
CA LEU A 100 -2.12 -22.37 -13.55
C LEU A 100 -3.19 -21.38 -13.08
N ALA A 101 -2.97 -20.09 -13.36
CA ALA A 101 -4.05 -19.12 -13.39
C ALA A 101 -4.56 -18.94 -14.85
N PRO A 102 -5.75 -18.37 -15.05
CA PRO A 102 -6.40 -18.33 -16.38
C PRO A 102 -5.58 -17.74 -17.51
N PHE A 103 -4.67 -16.81 -17.21
CA PHE A 103 -3.83 -16.10 -18.19
C PHE A 103 -2.32 -16.25 -17.89
N SER A 104 -1.93 -17.30 -17.16
CA SER A 104 -0.51 -17.61 -16.92
C SER A 104 0.18 -18.09 -18.17
N ASP A 105 1.49 -17.84 -18.25
CA ASP A 105 2.35 -18.36 -19.30
C ASP A 105 2.46 -19.89 -19.21
N LEU A 106 2.59 -20.57 -20.35
CA LEU A 106 2.86 -22.00 -20.46
C LEU A 106 4.38 -22.20 -20.67
N ASP A 107 5.06 -22.77 -19.69
CA ASP A 107 6.47 -23.08 -19.77
C ASP A 107 6.67 -24.52 -20.28
N LEU A 108 7.24 -24.67 -21.48
CA LEU A 108 7.37 -25.94 -22.20
C LEU A 108 8.85 -26.29 -22.47
N LEU A 109 9.19 -27.56 -22.34
CA LEU A 109 10.47 -28.11 -22.77
C LEU A 109 10.22 -29.23 -23.79
N PHE A 110 10.67 -28.99 -25.02
CA PHE A 110 10.73 -30.01 -26.07
C PHE A 110 12.05 -30.77 -25.90
N LEU A 111 11.95 -32.05 -25.54
CA LEU A 111 13.12 -32.88 -25.26
C LEU A 111 13.45 -33.78 -26.46
N ARG A 112 14.67 -33.68 -26.96
CA ARG A 112 15.23 -34.41 -28.10
C ARG A 112 16.16 -35.53 -27.64
N PRO A 113 16.26 -36.64 -28.40
CA PRO A 113 17.21 -37.69 -28.07
C PRO A 113 18.69 -37.31 -28.35
N GLY A 114 18.94 -36.47 -29.37
CA GLY A 114 20.27 -36.04 -29.81
C GLY A 114 20.53 -34.55 -29.64
N GLN A 115 21.76 -34.11 -29.96
CA GLN A 115 22.13 -32.67 -29.88
C GLN A 115 21.48 -31.86 -31.01
N SER A 116 21.30 -32.43 -32.18
CA SER A 116 20.64 -31.76 -33.31
C SER A 116 19.14 -32.11 -33.34
N ALA A 117 18.29 -31.14 -33.70
CA ALA A 117 16.90 -31.42 -34.00
C ALA A 117 16.78 -32.09 -35.37
N SER A 118 15.88 -33.04 -35.51
CA SER A 118 15.50 -33.54 -36.83
C SER A 118 14.58 -32.54 -37.52
N ALA A 119 14.49 -32.52 -38.85
CA ALA A 119 13.56 -31.66 -39.59
C ALA A 119 12.12 -31.87 -39.13
N ARG A 120 11.76 -33.11 -38.78
CA ARG A 120 10.45 -33.43 -38.19
C ARG A 120 10.24 -32.75 -36.80
N ALA A 121 11.25 -32.88 -35.95
CA ALA A 121 11.14 -32.25 -34.62
C ALA A 121 10.96 -30.74 -34.72
N GLU A 122 11.67 -30.10 -35.65
CA GLU A 122 11.50 -28.67 -35.95
C GLU A 122 10.09 -28.36 -36.43
N ALA A 123 9.56 -29.12 -37.39
CA ALA A 123 8.19 -28.94 -37.92
C ALA A 123 7.11 -29.12 -36.84
N VAL A 124 7.25 -30.15 -35.97
CA VAL A 124 6.33 -30.36 -34.83
C VAL A 124 6.39 -29.19 -33.85
N ILE A 125 7.58 -28.75 -33.44
CA ILE A 125 7.76 -27.63 -32.52
C ILE A 125 7.19 -26.34 -33.11
N GLU A 126 7.47 -26.07 -34.37
CA GLU A 126 6.97 -24.90 -35.09
C GLU A 126 5.43 -24.89 -35.16
N PHE A 127 4.81 -25.98 -35.56
CA PHE A 127 3.37 -26.11 -35.62
C PHE A 127 2.71 -25.90 -34.26
N VAL A 128 3.25 -26.53 -33.21
CA VAL A 128 2.73 -26.35 -31.83
C VAL A 128 2.84 -24.89 -31.40
N HIS A 129 3.95 -24.23 -31.68
CA HIS A 129 4.13 -22.82 -31.33
C HIS A 129 3.14 -21.89 -32.04
N TYR A 130 2.98 -22.07 -33.35
CA TYR A 130 2.07 -21.20 -34.10
C TYR A 130 0.63 -21.36 -33.62
N VAL A 131 0.16 -22.58 -33.36
CA VAL A 131 -1.19 -22.82 -32.83
C VAL A 131 -1.36 -22.19 -31.45
N LEU A 132 -0.36 -22.28 -30.56
CA LEU A 132 -0.43 -21.68 -29.24
C LEU A 132 -0.44 -20.13 -29.29
N TRP A 133 0.31 -19.54 -30.23
CA TRP A 133 0.28 -18.08 -30.45
C TRP A 133 -1.06 -17.65 -31.08
N ASP A 134 -1.59 -18.40 -32.04
CA ASP A 134 -2.90 -18.13 -32.61
C ASP A 134 -4.03 -18.26 -31.57
N LEU A 135 -3.88 -19.13 -30.58
CA LEU A 135 -4.77 -19.19 -29.40
C LEU A 135 -4.63 -17.99 -28.46
N GLY A 136 -3.64 -17.11 -28.65
CA GLY A 136 -3.36 -15.95 -27.80
C GLY A 136 -2.68 -16.32 -26.47
N LEU A 137 -2.05 -17.51 -26.40
CA LEU A 137 -1.36 -17.97 -25.21
C LEU A 137 0.09 -17.48 -25.19
N LYS A 138 0.55 -17.08 -24.01
CA LYS A 138 1.96 -16.77 -23.79
C LYS A 138 2.70 -18.07 -23.50
N VAL A 139 3.76 -18.33 -24.25
CA VAL A 139 4.54 -19.56 -24.16
C VAL A 139 6.00 -19.23 -23.96
N GLY A 140 6.57 -19.73 -22.86
CA GLY A 140 8.00 -19.87 -22.66
C GLY A 140 8.42 -21.26 -23.11
N SER A 141 9.35 -21.38 -24.06
CA SER A 141 9.74 -22.70 -24.58
C SER A 141 11.23 -22.82 -24.81
N ALA A 142 11.73 -24.04 -24.68
CA ALA A 142 13.07 -24.42 -25.03
C ALA A 142 13.07 -25.81 -25.70
N SER A 143 14.00 -26.02 -26.66
CA SER A 143 14.28 -27.36 -27.23
C SER A 143 15.68 -27.79 -26.88
N ARG A 144 15.81 -28.94 -26.18
CA ARG A 144 17.09 -29.41 -25.63
C ARG A 144 17.19 -30.93 -25.70
N SER A 145 18.42 -31.43 -25.71
CA SER A 145 18.71 -32.83 -25.40
C SER A 145 18.77 -33.07 -23.89
N VAL A 146 18.71 -34.30 -23.43
CA VAL A 146 18.90 -34.65 -22.01
C VAL A 146 20.22 -34.14 -21.47
N GLY A 147 21.30 -34.22 -22.28
CA GLY A 147 22.63 -33.75 -21.87
C GLY A 147 22.70 -32.26 -21.67
N GLU A 148 22.15 -31.48 -22.63
CA GLU A 148 22.08 -30.01 -22.57
C GLU A 148 21.23 -29.54 -21.39
N ALA A 149 20.07 -30.15 -21.16
CA ALA A 149 19.20 -29.77 -20.04
C ALA A 149 19.89 -29.98 -18.68
N LEU A 150 20.60 -31.09 -18.50
CA LEU A 150 21.37 -31.39 -17.29
C LEU A 150 22.57 -30.46 -17.12
N ALA A 151 23.34 -30.18 -18.18
CA ALA A 151 24.47 -29.26 -18.12
C ALA A 151 24.03 -27.86 -17.70
N LEU A 152 23.01 -27.31 -18.37
CA LEU A 152 22.44 -25.98 -18.00
C LEU A 152 21.92 -25.96 -16.56
N ALA A 153 21.30 -27.04 -16.07
CA ALA A 153 20.78 -27.08 -14.70
C ALA A 153 21.89 -27.12 -13.63
N ARG A 154 23.13 -27.46 -14.00
CA ARG A 154 24.27 -27.33 -13.09
C ARG A 154 24.74 -25.89 -12.96
N ASP A 155 24.75 -25.16 -14.07
CA ASP A 155 25.34 -23.81 -14.18
C ASP A 155 24.34 -22.70 -13.88
N ASP A 156 23.02 -22.91 -14.19
CA ASP A 156 21.97 -21.93 -14.01
C ASP A 156 20.93 -22.39 -12.97
N MET A 157 20.85 -21.64 -11.85
CA MET A 157 19.90 -21.91 -10.76
C MET A 157 18.44 -21.74 -11.17
N THR A 158 18.17 -20.93 -12.21
CA THR A 158 16.82 -20.73 -12.74
C THR A 158 16.39 -22.00 -13.51
N VAL A 159 17.24 -22.49 -14.40
CA VAL A 159 17.01 -23.75 -15.13
C VAL A 159 16.89 -24.93 -14.14
N ARG A 160 17.75 -24.98 -13.14
CA ARG A 160 17.65 -26.00 -12.07
C ARG A 160 16.29 -25.94 -11.36
N THR A 161 15.79 -24.74 -11.06
CA THR A 161 14.49 -24.55 -10.42
C THR A 161 13.33 -25.02 -11.32
N THR A 162 13.38 -24.71 -12.63
CA THR A 162 12.33 -25.14 -13.57
C THR A 162 12.27 -26.65 -13.72
N LEU A 163 13.43 -27.34 -13.69
CA LEU A 163 13.50 -28.81 -13.76
C LEU A 163 13.06 -29.50 -12.46
N LEU A 164 13.19 -28.86 -11.28
CA LEU A 164 12.63 -29.39 -10.02
C LEU A 164 11.11 -29.59 -10.08
N GLU A 165 10.42 -28.86 -10.94
CA GLU A 165 8.97 -28.89 -11.12
C GLU A 165 8.53 -29.63 -12.39
N ALA A 166 9.48 -30.09 -13.22
CA ALA A 166 9.19 -30.66 -14.53
C ALA A 166 8.39 -31.97 -14.44
N ARG A 167 7.47 -32.15 -15.39
CA ARG A 167 6.68 -33.37 -15.62
C ARG A 167 6.48 -33.63 -17.10
N VAL A 168 6.36 -34.87 -17.49
CA VAL A 168 6.06 -35.28 -18.87
C VAL A 168 4.59 -34.97 -19.16
N LEU A 169 4.31 -34.33 -20.30
CA LEU A 169 2.98 -34.07 -20.81
C LEU A 169 2.56 -35.03 -21.92
N ALA A 170 3.44 -35.22 -22.91
CA ALA A 170 3.12 -35.99 -24.09
C ALA A 170 4.40 -36.50 -24.80
N GLY A 171 4.25 -37.39 -25.75
CA GLY A 171 5.32 -37.97 -26.57
C GLY A 171 6.05 -39.12 -25.88
N ASP A 172 7.35 -39.22 -26.07
CA ASP A 172 8.15 -40.34 -25.51
C ASP A 172 8.33 -40.22 -24.01
N ALA A 173 7.51 -40.95 -23.28
CA ALA A 173 7.57 -40.95 -21.80
C ALA A 173 8.93 -41.42 -21.27
N ALA A 174 9.57 -42.45 -21.91
CA ALA A 174 10.84 -43.00 -21.46
C ALA A 174 11.99 -41.97 -21.61
N LEU A 175 11.95 -41.12 -22.63
CA LEU A 175 12.90 -40.02 -22.83
C LEU A 175 12.74 -38.95 -21.75
N GLY A 176 11.50 -38.52 -21.50
CA GLY A 176 11.19 -37.55 -20.45
C GLY A 176 11.54 -38.04 -19.05
N GLU A 177 11.14 -39.27 -18.71
CA GLU A 177 11.45 -39.89 -17.43
C GLU A 177 12.97 -40.10 -17.21
N ASN A 178 13.73 -40.40 -18.28
CA ASN A 178 15.19 -40.50 -18.22
C ASN A 178 15.80 -39.15 -17.77
N LEU A 179 15.36 -38.01 -18.35
CA LEU A 179 15.80 -36.70 -17.89
C LEU A 179 15.49 -36.49 -16.40
N LEU A 180 14.24 -36.71 -15.99
CA LEU A 180 13.80 -36.46 -14.63
C LEU A 180 14.53 -37.35 -13.62
N ARG A 181 14.71 -38.62 -13.93
CA ARG A 181 15.46 -39.59 -13.06
C ARG A 181 16.92 -39.15 -12.92
N ARG A 182 17.63 -38.84 -14.00
CA ARG A 182 19.01 -38.38 -13.96
C ARG A 182 19.16 -37.07 -13.22
N PHE A 183 18.28 -36.13 -13.47
CA PHE A 183 18.26 -34.85 -12.76
C PHE A 183 18.06 -35.02 -11.24
N ARG A 184 17.10 -35.87 -10.82
CA ARG A 184 16.87 -36.16 -9.38
C ARG A 184 18.11 -36.79 -8.75
N ALA A 185 18.75 -37.72 -9.44
CA ALA A 185 19.99 -38.36 -8.95
C ALA A 185 21.14 -37.34 -8.81
N GLU A 186 21.25 -36.36 -9.71
CA GLU A 186 22.27 -35.29 -9.61
C GLU A 186 21.93 -34.34 -8.44
N VAL A 187 20.66 -33.96 -8.27
CA VAL A 187 20.23 -33.11 -7.15
C VAL A 187 20.44 -33.79 -5.81
N ALA A 188 20.15 -35.10 -5.70
CA ALA A 188 20.36 -35.88 -4.48
C ALA A 188 21.83 -35.96 -4.06
N LYS A 189 22.76 -35.96 -5.02
CA LYS A 189 24.21 -35.98 -4.77
C LYS A 189 24.83 -34.62 -4.52
N ALA A 190 24.16 -33.54 -4.98
CA ALA A 190 24.71 -32.20 -4.87
C ALA A 190 24.57 -31.65 -3.45
N ASP A 191 25.48 -30.75 -3.07
CA ASP A 191 25.31 -29.95 -1.86
C ASP A 191 24.12 -29.01 -2.04
N PRO A 192 23.06 -29.05 -1.19
CA PRO A 192 21.88 -28.18 -1.34
C PRO A 192 22.15 -26.73 -0.90
N ARG A 193 23.24 -26.47 -0.16
CA ARG A 193 23.53 -25.14 0.41
C ARG A 193 23.61 -23.99 -0.61
N PRO A 194 24.35 -24.14 -1.74
CA PRO A 194 24.41 -23.10 -2.76
C PRO A 194 23.03 -22.77 -3.36
N PHE A 195 22.19 -23.79 -3.59
CA PHE A 195 20.83 -23.58 -4.11
C PHE A 195 19.95 -22.85 -3.11
N ILE A 196 20.00 -23.23 -1.83
CA ILE A 196 19.23 -22.57 -0.77
C ILE A 196 19.66 -21.11 -0.63
N ALA A 197 20.99 -20.84 -0.60
CA ALA A 197 21.52 -19.49 -0.51
C ALA A 197 21.07 -18.63 -1.70
N ALA A 198 21.18 -19.13 -2.93
CA ALA A 198 20.75 -18.43 -4.13
C ALA A 198 19.24 -18.12 -4.12
N LYS A 199 18.39 -19.04 -3.64
CA LYS A 199 16.94 -18.83 -3.56
C LYS A 199 16.55 -17.81 -2.48
N MET A 200 17.28 -17.76 -1.38
CA MET A 200 17.05 -16.74 -0.35
C MET A 200 17.53 -15.36 -0.84
N GLU A 201 18.66 -15.27 -1.50
CA GLU A 201 19.17 -14.03 -2.11
C GLU A 201 18.21 -13.51 -3.21
N GLU A 202 17.77 -14.39 -4.13
CA GLU A 202 16.76 -14.04 -5.16
C GLU A 202 15.50 -13.46 -4.52
N ARG A 203 15.03 -14.06 -3.41
CA ARG A 203 13.90 -13.57 -2.63
C ARG A 203 14.16 -12.16 -2.08
N ASP A 204 15.31 -11.93 -1.47
CA ASP A 204 15.64 -10.65 -0.83
C ASP A 204 15.80 -9.54 -1.88
N VAL A 205 16.45 -9.81 -3.01
CA VAL A 205 16.54 -8.88 -4.16
C VAL A 205 15.16 -8.55 -4.73
N ARG A 206 14.28 -9.56 -4.88
CA ARG A 206 12.90 -9.35 -5.34
C ARG A 206 12.13 -8.43 -4.39
N LEU A 207 12.23 -8.68 -3.07
CA LEU A 207 11.54 -7.87 -2.07
C LEU A 207 12.05 -6.42 -2.05
N GLN A 208 13.33 -6.18 -2.29
CA GLN A 208 13.87 -4.83 -2.45
C GLN A 208 13.26 -4.12 -3.67
N LYS A 209 13.15 -4.81 -4.81
CA LYS A 209 12.56 -4.24 -6.06
C LYS A 209 11.06 -3.98 -5.96
N THR A 210 10.32 -4.85 -5.30
CA THR A 210 8.84 -4.71 -5.16
C THR A 210 8.43 -3.79 -4.02
N GLY A 211 9.40 -3.24 -3.28
CA GLY A 211 9.20 -2.52 -2.03
C GLY A 211 9.11 -3.51 -0.85
N ALA A 212 10.02 -3.36 0.10
CA ALA A 212 10.17 -4.28 1.24
C ALA A 212 8.95 -4.32 2.19
N VAL A 213 7.97 -3.43 2.00
CA VAL A 213 6.79 -3.30 2.87
C VAL A 213 5.74 -4.34 2.52
N ARG A 214 5.41 -5.20 3.50
CA ARG A 214 4.39 -6.26 3.38
C ARG A 214 2.97 -5.70 3.28
N TYR A 215 2.73 -4.56 3.89
CA TYR A 215 1.42 -4.05 4.22
C TYR A 215 0.99 -2.87 3.35
N ARG A 216 1.42 -2.85 2.08
CA ARG A 216 0.86 -1.92 1.08
C ARG A 216 -0.58 -2.33 0.76
N VAL A 217 -1.50 -1.37 0.75
CA VAL A 217 -2.94 -1.62 0.49
C VAL A 217 -3.24 -2.09 -0.94
N GLU A 218 -2.32 -1.91 -1.88
CA GLU A 218 -2.36 -2.50 -3.23
C GLU A 218 -1.20 -3.50 -3.43
N PRO A 219 -1.31 -4.72 -2.88
CA PRO A 219 -0.21 -5.69 -2.92
C PRO A 219 -0.09 -6.40 -4.26
N ASN A 220 1.12 -6.88 -4.58
CA ASN A 220 1.34 -7.87 -5.63
C ASN A 220 1.17 -9.27 -5.03
N ILE A 221 0.16 -10.03 -5.51
CA ILE A 221 -0.24 -11.33 -4.95
C ILE A 221 0.84 -12.41 -5.20
N LYS A 222 1.53 -12.32 -6.33
CA LYS A 222 2.54 -13.28 -6.74
C LYS A 222 3.90 -12.98 -6.11
N ASP A 223 4.44 -11.78 -6.35
CA ASP A 223 5.83 -11.43 -6.07
C ASP A 223 6.02 -10.56 -4.82
N GLY A 224 4.93 -10.03 -4.24
CA GLY A 224 4.95 -9.26 -2.99
C GLY A 224 5.37 -10.09 -1.77
N LYS A 225 5.79 -9.40 -0.70
CA LYS A 225 6.18 -10.03 0.57
C LYS A 225 5.00 -10.78 1.20
N GLY A 226 5.13 -12.09 1.39
CA GLY A 226 4.05 -12.97 1.85
C GLY A 226 3.12 -13.46 0.73
N GLY A 227 3.47 -13.25 -0.56
CA GLY A 227 2.74 -13.73 -1.72
C GLY A 227 3.13 -15.16 -2.14
N LEU A 228 2.54 -15.61 -3.27
CA LEU A 228 2.72 -16.97 -3.78
C LEU A 228 4.19 -17.35 -4.04
N ARG A 229 5.04 -16.40 -4.44
CA ARG A 229 6.46 -16.66 -4.70
C ARG A 229 7.22 -17.05 -3.43
N ASP A 230 6.84 -16.52 -2.27
CA ASP A 230 7.46 -16.92 -1.00
C ASP A 230 7.12 -18.38 -0.68
N LEU A 231 5.87 -18.81 -0.86
CA LEU A 231 5.45 -20.22 -0.71
C LEU A 231 6.14 -21.14 -1.73
N ASN A 232 6.28 -20.68 -2.98
CA ASN A 232 7.00 -21.41 -4.00
C ASN A 232 8.48 -21.58 -3.63
N THR A 233 9.12 -20.57 -3.05
CA THR A 233 10.50 -20.64 -2.59
C THR A 233 10.67 -21.75 -1.54
N LEU A 234 9.75 -21.85 -0.58
CA LEU A 234 9.74 -22.93 0.41
C LEU A 234 9.58 -24.30 -0.24
N PHE A 235 8.70 -24.41 -1.22
CA PHE A 235 8.49 -25.63 -1.99
C PHE A 235 9.74 -26.07 -2.77
N TRP A 236 10.43 -25.15 -3.45
CA TRP A 236 11.66 -25.46 -4.19
C TRP A 236 12.78 -25.91 -3.26
N ILE A 237 12.94 -25.25 -2.12
CA ILE A 237 13.91 -25.65 -1.10
C ILE A 237 13.59 -27.06 -0.59
N ALA A 238 12.33 -27.35 -0.26
CA ALA A 238 11.91 -28.66 0.19
C ALA A 238 12.20 -29.75 -0.86
N ARG A 239 11.87 -29.48 -2.13
CA ARG A 239 12.16 -30.39 -3.25
C ARG A 239 13.64 -30.62 -3.48
N SER A 240 14.49 -29.62 -3.27
CA SER A 240 15.95 -29.76 -3.40
C SER A 240 16.54 -30.63 -2.29
N LEU A 241 15.91 -30.69 -1.13
CA LEU A 241 16.33 -31.51 0.02
C LEU A 241 15.80 -32.94 -0.03
N ALA A 242 14.69 -33.18 -0.73
CA ALA A 242 14.04 -34.48 -0.89
C ALA A 242 13.60 -34.70 -2.34
N PRO A 243 14.57 -34.87 -3.30
CA PRO A 243 14.25 -34.92 -4.72
C PRO A 243 13.46 -36.18 -5.13
N ASP A 244 13.58 -37.28 -4.37
CA ASP A 244 12.89 -38.54 -4.63
C ASP A 244 11.45 -38.60 -4.09
N SER A 245 11.02 -37.60 -3.34
CA SER A 245 9.64 -37.55 -2.87
C SER A 245 8.69 -37.29 -4.05
N GLU A 246 7.90 -38.29 -4.42
CA GLU A 246 6.96 -38.26 -5.55
C GLU A 246 5.91 -37.15 -5.40
N ARG A 247 5.70 -36.64 -4.18
CA ARG A 247 4.78 -35.55 -3.88
C ARG A 247 5.56 -34.43 -3.22
N GLY A 248 5.61 -33.26 -3.83
CA GLY A 248 6.23 -32.06 -3.25
C GLY A 248 5.72 -31.72 -1.84
N GLN A 249 4.58 -32.25 -1.44
CA GLN A 249 4.00 -32.15 -0.11
C GLN A 249 4.79 -32.96 0.93
N ALA A 250 5.22 -34.18 0.62
CA ALA A 250 6.03 -34.99 1.52
C ALA A 250 7.41 -34.33 1.80
N ALA A 251 7.94 -33.58 0.82
CA ALA A 251 9.16 -32.80 1.03
C ALA A 251 8.97 -31.66 2.06
N LEU A 252 7.78 -31.02 2.09
CA LEU A 252 7.46 -29.99 3.07
C LEU A 252 7.20 -30.57 4.47
N GLU A 253 6.69 -31.80 4.58
CA GLU A 253 6.47 -32.52 5.86
C GLU A 253 7.78 -32.74 6.63
N GLY A 254 8.91 -32.78 5.92
CA GLY A 254 10.22 -32.83 6.56
C GLY A 254 10.75 -31.49 7.09
N LEU A 255 10.10 -30.37 6.72
CA LEU A 255 10.50 -29.00 7.08
C LEU A 255 9.47 -28.25 7.93
N LEU A 256 8.21 -28.64 7.91
CA LEU A 256 7.12 -27.97 8.58
C LEU A 256 6.43 -28.90 9.58
N SER A 257 6.08 -28.38 10.74
CA SER A 257 5.18 -29.08 11.68
C SER A 257 3.79 -29.25 11.07
N ALA A 258 3.00 -30.18 11.61
CA ALA A 258 1.60 -30.41 11.15
C ALA A 258 0.72 -29.15 11.19
N ARG A 259 0.95 -28.23 12.13
CA ARG A 259 0.29 -26.93 12.22
C ARG A 259 0.72 -25.99 11.11
N GLU A 260 2.02 -25.88 10.89
CA GLU A 260 2.60 -25.03 9.84
C GLU A 260 2.21 -25.52 8.45
N LEU A 261 2.12 -26.86 8.25
CA LEU A 261 1.68 -27.44 6.99
C LEU A 261 0.19 -27.14 6.70
N ARG A 262 -0.67 -27.12 7.73
CA ARG A 262 -2.06 -26.65 7.57
C ARG A 262 -2.11 -25.20 7.16
N SER A 263 -1.38 -24.31 7.87
CA SER A 263 -1.29 -22.88 7.53
C SER A 263 -0.76 -22.66 6.11
N PHE A 264 0.22 -23.45 5.66
CA PHE A 264 0.73 -23.44 4.29
C PHE A 264 -0.35 -23.78 3.26
N ARG A 265 -1.16 -24.84 3.51
CA ARG A 265 -2.23 -25.25 2.60
C ARG A 265 -3.35 -24.21 2.53
N GLU A 266 -3.75 -23.67 3.67
CA GLU A 266 -4.77 -22.61 3.75
C GLU A 266 -4.30 -21.32 3.03
N ALA A 267 -3.05 -20.92 3.24
CA ALA A 267 -2.47 -19.75 2.60
C ALA A 267 -2.40 -19.91 1.07
N ILE A 268 -1.94 -21.08 0.60
CA ILE A 268 -1.83 -21.33 -0.84
C ILE A 268 -3.21 -21.36 -1.52
N GLY A 269 -4.21 -22.01 -0.89
CA GLY A 269 -5.58 -22.05 -1.39
C GLY A 269 -6.19 -20.65 -1.49
N PHE A 270 -6.06 -19.85 -0.43
CA PHE A 270 -6.55 -18.48 -0.41
C PHE A 270 -5.88 -17.59 -1.48
N LEU A 271 -4.56 -17.58 -1.54
CA LEU A 271 -3.83 -16.74 -2.52
C LEU A 271 -4.10 -17.15 -3.97
N TRP A 272 -4.28 -18.46 -4.26
CA TRP A 272 -4.70 -18.91 -5.58
C TRP A 272 -6.13 -18.47 -5.91
N SER A 273 -7.08 -18.54 -4.95
CA SER A 273 -8.43 -18.01 -5.16
C SER A 273 -8.39 -16.53 -5.54
N VAL A 274 -7.65 -15.71 -4.76
CA VAL A 274 -7.49 -14.27 -5.05
C VAL A 274 -6.89 -14.05 -6.45
N ARG A 275 -5.82 -14.78 -6.80
CA ARG A 275 -5.12 -14.63 -8.07
C ARG A 275 -5.99 -14.98 -9.27
N ILE A 276 -6.72 -16.09 -9.18
CA ILE A 276 -7.59 -16.54 -10.28
C ILE A 276 -8.74 -15.54 -10.46
N HIS A 277 -9.39 -15.09 -9.37
CA HIS A 277 -10.42 -14.07 -9.46
C HIS A 277 -9.90 -12.74 -10.01
N LEU A 278 -8.66 -12.36 -9.69
CA LEU A 278 -8.02 -11.15 -10.22
C LEU A 278 -7.78 -11.28 -11.73
N HIS A 279 -7.26 -12.41 -12.19
CA HIS A 279 -7.09 -12.67 -13.63
C HIS A 279 -8.44 -12.64 -14.38
N LEU A 280 -9.49 -13.25 -13.82
CA LEU A 280 -10.84 -13.25 -14.42
C LEU A 280 -11.46 -11.85 -14.46
N ALA A 281 -11.25 -11.05 -13.40
CA ALA A 281 -11.75 -9.68 -13.35
C ALA A 281 -11.00 -8.74 -14.30
N ALA A 282 -9.68 -8.94 -14.45
CA ALA A 282 -8.83 -8.13 -15.32
C ALA A 282 -8.91 -8.55 -16.80
N GLY A 283 -9.31 -9.79 -17.09
CA GLY A 283 -9.27 -10.36 -18.46
C GLY A 283 -7.84 -10.57 -19.00
N ARG A 284 -6.83 -10.54 -18.10
CA ARG A 284 -5.40 -10.70 -18.41
C ARG A 284 -4.63 -11.21 -17.19
N ALA A 285 -3.33 -11.50 -17.38
CA ALA A 285 -2.41 -11.76 -16.27
C ALA A 285 -2.19 -10.45 -15.49
N GLU A 286 -2.93 -10.29 -14.39
CA GLU A 286 -2.79 -9.17 -13.46
C GLU A 286 -2.39 -9.71 -12.09
N GLU A 287 -1.33 -9.15 -11.53
CA GLU A 287 -0.78 -9.62 -10.25
C GLU A 287 -0.91 -8.57 -9.13
N LYS A 288 -1.24 -7.31 -9.50
CA LYS A 288 -1.41 -6.21 -8.55
C LYS A 288 -2.90 -6.06 -8.18
N LEU A 289 -3.21 -6.28 -6.91
CA LEU A 289 -4.56 -6.15 -6.35
C LEU A 289 -4.86 -4.67 -6.06
N THR A 290 -5.16 -3.90 -7.12
CA THR A 290 -5.47 -2.48 -7.03
C THR A 290 -6.88 -2.22 -6.51
N PHE A 291 -7.14 -1.02 -6.01
CA PHE A 291 -8.43 -0.64 -5.39
C PHE A 291 -9.63 -0.96 -6.27
N ASP A 292 -9.52 -0.80 -7.58
CA ASP A 292 -10.60 -1.05 -8.54
C ASP A 292 -10.95 -2.55 -8.70
N TYR A 293 -10.07 -3.46 -8.29
CA TYR A 293 -10.35 -4.91 -8.28
C TYR A 293 -10.80 -5.43 -6.91
N GLN A 294 -10.33 -4.83 -5.82
CA GLN A 294 -10.57 -5.33 -4.47
C GLN A 294 -12.06 -5.57 -4.14
N PRO A 295 -13.00 -4.63 -4.42
CA PRO A 295 -14.42 -4.85 -4.12
C PRO A 295 -15.04 -5.99 -4.93
N GLU A 296 -14.69 -6.08 -6.22
CA GLU A 296 -15.19 -7.15 -7.09
C GLU A 296 -14.70 -8.53 -6.65
N ILE A 297 -13.42 -8.63 -6.27
CA ILE A 297 -12.85 -9.88 -5.78
C ILE A 297 -13.46 -10.26 -4.42
N ALA A 298 -13.62 -9.31 -3.51
CA ALA A 298 -14.30 -9.52 -2.25
C ALA A 298 -15.73 -10.08 -2.47
N ARG A 299 -16.48 -9.49 -3.40
CA ARG A 299 -17.82 -9.94 -3.77
C ARG A 299 -17.82 -11.36 -4.36
N ARG A 300 -16.94 -11.66 -5.32
CA ARG A 300 -16.80 -12.99 -5.96
C ARG A 300 -16.42 -14.07 -4.94
N MET A 301 -15.60 -13.73 -3.95
CA MET A 301 -15.20 -14.62 -2.87
C MET A 301 -16.23 -14.68 -1.72
N GLY A 302 -17.42 -14.09 -1.87
CA GLY A 302 -18.52 -14.17 -0.91
C GLY A 302 -18.35 -13.34 0.36
N TRP A 303 -17.42 -12.37 0.39
CA TRP A 303 -17.26 -11.49 1.55
C TRP A 303 -18.45 -10.56 1.70
N ARG A 304 -18.86 -10.32 2.94
CA ARG A 304 -19.95 -9.40 3.32
C ARG A 304 -19.45 -8.43 4.38
N GLY A 305 -20.00 -7.21 4.37
CA GLY A 305 -19.76 -6.23 5.43
C GLY A 305 -20.35 -6.71 6.78
N ARG A 306 -19.85 -6.15 7.87
CA ARG A 306 -20.36 -6.42 9.22
C ARG A 306 -20.32 -5.14 10.04
N GLY A 307 -21.48 -4.66 10.48
CA GLY A 307 -21.57 -3.33 11.07
C GLY A 307 -21.12 -2.31 10.02
N ASP A 308 -20.22 -1.42 10.42
CA ASP A 308 -19.67 -0.41 9.53
C ASP A 308 -18.41 -0.87 8.74
N GLU A 309 -17.87 -2.07 9.06
CA GLU A 309 -16.72 -2.61 8.33
C GLU A 309 -17.17 -3.13 6.96
N LEU A 310 -16.55 -2.58 5.90
CA LEU A 310 -16.85 -2.94 4.51
C LEU A 310 -16.42 -4.38 4.20
N ALA A 311 -17.13 -5.01 3.25
CA ALA A 311 -16.76 -6.35 2.76
C ALA A 311 -15.31 -6.38 2.24
N VAL A 312 -14.89 -5.34 1.53
CA VAL A 312 -13.54 -5.19 0.98
C VAL A 312 -12.49 -5.05 2.09
N GLU A 313 -12.77 -4.33 3.16
CA GLU A 313 -11.84 -4.17 4.30
C GLU A 313 -11.63 -5.50 5.04
N ARG A 314 -12.71 -6.26 5.26
CA ARG A 314 -12.64 -7.61 5.85
C ARG A 314 -11.85 -8.58 4.98
N PHE A 315 -12.06 -8.54 3.67
CA PHE A 315 -11.30 -9.32 2.70
C PHE A 315 -9.80 -8.95 2.76
N MET A 316 -9.46 -7.67 2.70
CA MET A 316 -8.08 -7.21 2.75
C MET A 316 -7.41 -7.51 4.09
N ARG A 317 -8.13 -7.41 5.22
CA ARG A 317 -7.62 -7.84 6.53
C ARG A 317 -7.23 -9.32 6.50
N ARG A 318 -8.07 -10.20 5.92
CA ARG A 318 -7.71 -11.63 5.77
C ARG A 318 -6.50 -11.80 4.87
N TYR A 319 -6.41 -11.06 3.78
CA TYR A 319 -5.24 -11.07 2.89
C TYR A 319 -3.95 -10.78 3.67
N PHE A 320 -3.91 -9.71 4.47
CA PHE A 320 -2.72 -9.36 5.24
C PHE A 320 -2.40 -10.34 6.37
N GLN A 321 -3.42 -10.94 6.97
CA GLN A 321 -3.21 -12.05 7.92
C GLN A 321 -2.52 -13.24 7.23
N VAL A 322 -2.99 -13.64 6.04
CA VAL A 322 -2.36 -14.70 5.26
C VAL A 322 -0.93 -14.32 4.87
N ALA A 323 -0.68 -13.10 4.39
CA ALA A 323 0.66 -12.63 4.06
C ALA A 323 1.62 -12.67 5.27
N ARG A 324 1.12 -12.38 6.48
CA ARG A 324 1.88 -12.51 7.74
C ARG A 324 2.16 -13.99 8.07
N GLU A 325 1.18 -14.87 7.93
CA GLU A 325 1.32 -16.32 8.12
C GLU A 325 2.40 -16.89 7.19
N VAL A 326 2.39 -16.53 5.91
CA VAL A 326 3.43 -16.91 4.92
C VAL A 326 4.81 -16.40 5.34
N GLY A 327 4.89 -15.18 5.84
CA GLY A 327 6.15 -14.63 6.36
C GLY A 327 6.69 -15.42 7.57
N ALA A 328 5.82 -15.86 8.47
CA ALA A 328 6.21 -16.70 9.60
C ALA A 328 6.71 -18.08 9.15
N LEU A 329 6.01 -18.72 8.19
CA LEU A 329 6.44 -19.99 7.59
C LEU A 329 7.82 -19.88 6.93
N THR A 330 8.05 -18.81 6.17
CA THR A 330 9.35 -18.59 5.52
C THR A 330 10.48 -18.50 6.56
N ARG A 331 10.28 -17.77 7.65
CA ARG A 331 11.26 -17.66 8.73
C ARG A 331 11.48 -18.97 9.47
N ALA A 332 10.42 -19.73 9.74
CA ALA A 332 10.52 -21.03 10.39
C ALA A 332 11.38 -22.02 9.59
N VAL A 333 11.18 -22.06 8.26
CA VAL A 333 11.99 -22.90 7.37
C VAL A 333 13.45 -22.41 7.32
N SER A 334 13.68 -21.10 7.22
CA SER A 334 15.05 -20.54 7.26
C SER A 334 15.79 -20.93 8.54
N ALA A 335 15.12 -20.83 9.69
CA ALA A 335 15.68 -21.26 10.99
C ALA A 335 16.10 -22.74 10.99
N GLN A 336 15.21 -23.61 10.52
CA GLN A 336 15.50 -25.05 10.47
C GLN A 336 16.67 -25.39 9.54
N LEU A 337 16.80 -24.68 8.43
CA LEU A 337 17.89 -24.86 7.47
C LEU A 337 19.23 -24.42 8.06
N GLU A 338 19.28 -23.27 8.71
CA GLU A 338 20.47 -22.77 9.41
C GLU A 338 20.90 -23.73 10.52
N ALA A 339 19.96 -24.22 11.34
CA ALA A 339 20.23 -25.19 12.40
C ALA A 339 20.78 -26.51 11.88
N ARG A 340 20.29 -27.02 10.74
CA ARG A 340 20.84 -28.25 10.08
C ARG A 340 22.26 -28.04 9.56
N GLN A 341 22.57 -26.82 9.06
CA GLN A 341 23.94 -26.49 8.59
C GLN A 341 24.95 -26.40 9.73
N GLN A 342 24.55 -25.79 10.86
CA GLN A 342 25.43 -25.66 12.04
C GLN A 342 25.79 -27.01 12.66
N LYS A 343 24.83 -27.94 12.75
CA LYS A 343 25.11 -29.32 13.27
C LYS A 343 26.19 -30.07 12.44
N LYS A 344 26.21 -29.85 11.10
CA LYS A 344 27.25 -30.45 10.23
C LYS A 344 28.61 -29.76 10.35
N ALA A 345 28.63 -28.41 10.52
CA ALA A 345 29.88 -27.66 10.67
C ALA A 345 30.57 -27.90 12.02
N GLN A 346 29.79 -28.11 13.10
CA GLN A 346 30.36 -28.44 14.43
C GLN A 346 31.09 -29.79 14.49
N GLY A 347 30.74 -30.72 13.59
CA GLY A 347 31.49 -32.00 13.47
C GLY A 347 32.91 -31.84 12.93
N LEU A 348 33.15 -30.86 12.05
CA LEU A 348 34.45 -30.63 11.40
C LEU A 348 35.30 -29.53 12.09
N ALA A 349 34.67 -28.56 12.79
CA ALA A 349 35.35 -27.37 13.33
C ALA A 349 35.72 -27.46 14.83
N ARG A 350 35.48 -28.58 15.52
CA ARG A 350 35.81 -28.70 16.95
C ARG A 350 37.32 -28.56 17.27
N GLY A 351 38.18 -28.59 16.23
CA GLY A 351 39.62 -28.43 16.40
C GLY A 351 40.15 -27.00 16.30
N LEU A 352 39.55 -26.15 15.46
CA LEU A 352 40.12 -24.85 15.09
C LEU A 352 39.45 -23.62 15.77
N SER A 353 38.25 -23.78 16.32
CA SER A 353 37.50 -22.64 16.91
C SER A 353 37.98 -22.18 18.30
N ARG A 354 38.95 -22.87 18.89
CA ARG A 354 39.54 -22.51 20.19
C ARG A 354 40.55 -21.36 20.14
N LEU A 355 41.00 -20.94 18.97
CA LEU A 355 42.09 -19.98 18.78
C LEU A 355 41.67 -18.55 18.36
N ILE A 356 40.38 -18.29 18.10
CA ILE A 356 39.91 -16.94 17.77
C ILE A 356 39.35 -16.33 19.04
N PRO A 357 39.88 -15.18 19.55
CA PRO A 357 39.30 -14.48 20.68
C PRO A 357 37.92 -13.95 20.33
N ARG A 358 36.88 -14.62 20.81
CA ARG A 358 35.51 -14.12 20.71
C ARG A 358 35.38 -12.92 21.66
N ARG A 359 35.13 -11.72 21.11
CA ARG A 359 34.74 -10.58 21.90
C ARG A 359 33.45 -10.95 22.65
N ARG A 360 33.56 -11.20 23.94
CA ARG A 360 32.38 -11.51 24.78
C ARG A 360 31.54 -10.24 24.91
N VAL A 361 30.45 -10.16 24.16
CA VAL A 361 29.43 -9.12 24.37
C VAL A 361 28.64 -9.51 25.62
N LYS A 362 28.60 -8.62 26.61
CA LYS A 362 27.76 -8.82 27.82
C LYS A 362 26.29 -8.69 27.38
N LEU A 363 25.52 -9.74 27.51
CA LEU A 363 24.10 -9.82 27.17
C LEU A 363 23.23 -9.53 28.40
N ALA A 364 22.01 -9.04 28.18
CA ALA A 364 21.12 -8.53 29.23
C ALA A 364 20.67 -9.63 30.22
N PHE A 365 20.56 -10.89 29.77
CA PHE A 365 20.18 -12.02 30.63
C PHE A 365 20.75 -13.35 30.13
N ASP A 366 20.83 -14.31 31.06
CA ASP A 366 21.28 -15.67 30.72
C ASP A 366 20.29 -16.38 29.80
N GLY A 367 20.81 -17.06 28.78
CA GLY A 367 19.99 -17.72 27.75
C GLY A 367 19.89 -16.95 26.45
N LEU A 368 20.60 -15.82 26.32
CA LEU A 368 20.85 -15.16 25.03
C LEU A 368 22.20 -15.56 24.45
N ALA A 369 22.30 -15.56 23.14
CA ALA A 369 23.56 -15.73 22.40
C ALA A 369 23.53 -14.91 21.12
N VAL A 370 24.71 -14.65 20.55
CA VAL A 370 24.85 -14.05 19.21
C VAL A 370 25.40 -15.12 18.28
N GLU A 371 24.65 -15.48 17.25
CA GLU A 371 25.01 -16.47 16.25
C GLU A 371 24.88 -15.88 14.85
N GLY A 372 25.93 -16.01 14.05
CA GLY A 372 25.94 -15.48 12.68
C GLY A 372 25.60 -13.97 12.58
N GLY A 373 25.96 -13.16 13.60
CA GLY A 373 25.64 -11.74 13.65
C GLY A 373 24.17 -11.43 14.02
N ARG A 374 23.43 -12.41 14.55
CA ARG A 374 22.03 -12.28 14.95
C ARG A 374 21.83 -12.72 16.40
N LEU A 375 20.85 -12.11 17.08
CA LEU A 375 20.52 -12.43 18.48
C LEU A 375 19.61 -13.66 18.53
N THR A 376 19.99 -14.66 19.34
CA THR A 376 19.23 -15.90 19.53
C THR A 376 19.05 -16.26 21.00
N VAL A 377 18.22 -17.30 21.27
CA VAL A 377 18.02 -17.87 22.61
C VAL A 377 18.60 -19.29 22.68
N THR A 378 19.27 -19.61 23.81
CA THR A 378 20.02 -20.85 23.97
C THR A 378 19.24 -21.98 24.64
N GLY A 379 17.91 -21.88 24.76
CA GLY A 379 17.11 -22.96 25.37
C GLY A 379 15.61 -22.73 25.28
N GLY A 380 14.84 -23.83 25.28
CA GLY A 380 13.38 -23.82 25.15
C GLY A 380 12.61 -23.22 26.35
N GLY A 381 13.26 -23.06 27.51
CA GLY A 381 12.64 -22.59 28.76
C GLY A 381 12.93 -21.14 29.12
N VAL A 382 13.71 -20.40 28.34
CA VAL A 382 14.20 -19.04 28.66
C VAL A 382 13.06 -18.08 29.00
N PHE A 383 11.96 -18.13 28.25
CA PHE A 383 10.79 -17.27 28.48
C PHE A 383 9.81 -17.83 29.54
N ALA A 384 9.80 -19.16 29.77
CA ALA A 384 8.96 -19.77 30.80
C ALA A 384 9.43 -19.44 32.21
N HIS A 385 10.74 -19.28 32.40
CA HIS A 385 11.34 -18.91 33.68
C HIS A 385 11.01 -17.47 34.07
N ASP A 386 11.08 -16.54 33.14
CA ASP A 386 10.72 -15.14 33.34
C ASP A 386 10.12 -14.57 32.03
N PRO A 387 8.79 -14.45 31.94
CA PRO A 387 8.10 -13.98 30.74
C PRO A 387 8.47 -12.56 30.28
N VAL A 388 9.01 -11.70 31.18
CA VAL A 388 9.49 -10.35 30.83
C VAL A 388 10.62 -10.41 29.79
N ARG A 389 11.38 -11.50 29.77
CA ARG A 389 12.45 -11.74 28.78
C ARG A 389 11.95 -11.73 27.35
N LEU A 390 10.64 -11.93 27.11
CA LEU A 390 10.02 -11.73 25.79
C LEU A 390 10.18 -10.30 25.29
N LEU A 391 10.08 -9.31 26.17
CA LEU A 391 10.26 -7.89 25.83
C LEU A 391 11.76 -7.51 25.86
N LEU A 392 12.49 -7.98 26.86
CA LEU A 392 13.93 -7.69 27.02
C LEU A 392 14.78 -8.21 25.83
N LEU A 393 14.36 -9.28 25.17
CA LEU A 393 14.99 -9.74 23.91
C LEU A 393 15.03 -8.63 22.86
N PHE A 394 13.95 -7.85 22.74
CA PHE A 394 13.84 -6.77 21.77
C PHE A 394 14.62 -5.51 22.19
N VAL A 395 14.67 -5.22 23.48
CA VAL A 395 15.54 -4.17 24.01
C VAL A 395 17.00 -4.49 23.66
N GLU A 396 17.41 -5.74 23.85
CA GLU A 396 18.78 -6.18 23.58
C GLU A 396 19.10 -6.21 22.08
N ALA A 397 18.13 -6.62 21.24
CA ALA A 397 18.27 -6.57 19.79
C ALA A 397 18.49 -5.13 19.28
N ASP A 398 17.75 -4.16 19.83
CA ASP A 398 17.93 -2.75 19.50
C ASP A 398 19.27 -2.19 20.01
N ARG A 399 19.62 -2.47 21.27
CA ARG A 399 20.87 -2.02 21.91
C ARG A 399 22.11 -2.48 21.13
N LEU A 400 22.10 -3.71 20.61
CA LEU A 400 23.22 -4.32 19.88
C LEU A 400 23.15 -4.05 18.38
N ASP A 401 22.07 -3.44 17.90
CA ASP A 401 21.76 -3.28 16.45
C ASP A 401 21.77 -4.62 15.68
N LEU A 402 21.24 -5.67 16.30
CA LEU A 402 21.18 -7.02 15.72
C LEU A 402 19.76 -7.41 15.33
N ASP A 403 19.65 -8.16 14.23
CA ASP A 403 18.43 -8.89 13.88
C ASP A 403 18.22 -10.09 14.80
N LEU A 404 16.97 -10.52 14.93
CA LEU A 404 16.68 -11.78 15.57
C LEU A 404 17.07 -12.97 14.67
N HIS A 405 17.76 -13.95 15.24
CA HIS A 405 17.90 -15.25 14.60
C HIS A 405 16.51 -15.89 14.39
N PRO A 406 16.27 -16.62 13.31
CA PRO A 406 14.99 -17.28 13.08
C PRO A 406 14.51 -18.16 14.23
N ASP A 407 15.43 -18.81 14.97
CA ASP A 407 15.10 -19.62 16.15
C ASP A 407 14.55 -18.78 17.30
N ALA A 408 15.11 -17.59 17.55
CA ALA A 408 14.59 -16.65 18.54
C ALA A 408 13.18 -16.16 18.13
N PHE A 409 13.01 -15.84 16.85
CA PHE A 409 11.71 -15.44 16.30
C PHE A 409 10.65 -16.55 16.50
N ALA A 410 10.98 -17.81 16.18
CA ALA A 410 10.11 -18.95 16.40
C ALA A 410 9.85 -19.22 17.89
N ALA A 411 10.84 -19.02 18.74
CA ALA A 411 10.71 -19.16 20.19
C ALA A 411 9.74 -18.12 20.78
N VAL A 412 9.79 -16.86 20.33
CA VAL A 412 8.82 -15.82 20.71
C VAL A 412 7.39 -16.25 20.33
N ILE A 413 7.16 -16.71 19.09
CA ILE A 413 5.83 -17.15 18.64
C ILE A 413 5.31 -18.30 19.51
N ARG A 414 6.15 -19.29 19.86
CA ARG A 414 5.75 -20.42 20.73
C ARG A 414 5.41 -19.96 22.14
N ALA A 415 6.08 -18.91 22.62
CA ALA A 415 5.92 -18.36 23.97
C ALA A 415 4.80 -17.32 24.12
N LEU A 416 4.05 -17.00 23.06
CA LEU A 416 2.95 -16.00 23.11
C LEU A 416 1.85 -16.34 24.12
N SER A 417 1.68 -17.61 24.49
CA SER A 417 0.75 -18.02 25.55
C SER A 417 1.18 -17.53 26.94
N LEU A 418 2.45 -17.19 27.14
CA LEU A 418 2.98 -16.62 28.38
C LEU A 418 2.61 -15.14 28.56
N VAL A 419 2.11 -14.47 27.52
CA VAL A 419 1.63 -13.09 27.60
C VAL A 419 0.25 -13.05 28.27
N THR A 420 0.27 -13.24 29.56
CA THR A 420 -0.90 -13.25 30.46
C THR A 420 -1.28 -11.83 30.90
N PRO A 421 -2.46 -11.63 31.53
CA PRO A 421 -2.80 -10.34 32.15
C PRO A 421 -1.80 -9.87 33.21
N ALA A 422 -1.09 -10.80 33.89
CA ALA A 422 -0.02 -10.46 34.83
C ALA A 422 1.18 -9.83 34.12
N LEU A 423 1.69 -10.47 33.05
CA LEU A 423 2.79 -9.90 32.26
C LEU A 423 2.47 -8.52 31.68
N ARG A 424 1.21 -8.33 31.22
CA ARG A 424 0.77 -7.04 30.67
C ARG A 424 0.76 -5.89 31.67
N ARG A 425 0.80 -6.20 32.98
CA ARG A 425 0.85 -5.24 34.09
C ARG A 425 2.21 -5.25 34.82
N ASP A 426 3.16 -6.07 34.37
CA ASP A 426 4.50 -6.11 34.98
C ASP A 426 5.24 -4.80 34.63
N PRO A 427 5.66 -3.99 35.63
CA PRO A 427 6.37 -2.73 35.37
C PRO A 427 7.65 -2.91 34.55
N ARG A 428 8.36 -4.03 34.72
CA ARG A 428 9.57 -4.33 33.92
C ARG A 428 9.24 -4.55 32.44
N ALA A 429 8.08 -5.15 32.13
CA ALA A 429 7.63 -5.35 30.77
C ALA A 429 7.18 -4.01 30.13
N ALA A 430 6.52 -3.15 30.91
CA ALA A 430 6.16 -1.81 30.47
C ALA A 430 7.42 -0.95 30.20
N GLU A 431 8.39 -0.95 31.10
CA GLU A 431 9.69 -0.27 30.94
C GLU A 431 10.43 -0.77 29.69
N ALA A 432 10.45 -2.09 29.44
CA ALA A 432 11.08 -2.66 28.25
C ALA A 432 10.41 -2.17 26.95
N LEU A 433 9.06 -2.08 26.91
CA LEU A 433 8.35 -1.52 25.77
C LEU A 433 8.68 -0.04 25.57
N LEU A 434 8.64 0.78 26.64
CA LEU A 434 8.94 2.21 26.57
C LEU A 434 10.39 2.47 26.16
N THR A 435 11.35 1.65 26.62
CA THR A 435 12.74 1.73 26.21
C THR A 435 12.88 1.54 24.69
N VAL A 436 12.24 0.51 24.11
CA VAL A 436 12.25 0.32 22.65
C VAL A 436 11.56 1.47 21.93
N LEU A 437 10.40 1.89 22.42
CA LEU A 437 9.54 2.87 21.76
C LEU A 437 10.17 4.26 21.73
N ALA A 438 10.61 4.78 22.88
CA ALA A 438 11.03 6.17 23.05
C ALA A 438 12.56 6.37 23.03
N HIS A 439 13.31 5.38 23.46
CA HIS A 439 14.76 5.47 23.63
C HIS A 439 15.53 4.54 22.68
N GLY A 440 14.83 3.71 21.91
CA GLY A 440 15.41 2.79 20.97
C GLY A 440 16.20 3.47 19.85
N GLN A 441 17.19 2.75 19.32
CA GLN A 441 17.96 3.23 18.15
C GLN A 441 17.15 3.17 16.87
N ARG A 442 16.34 2.10 16.71
CA ARG A 442 15.52 1.82 15.52
C ARG A 442 14.14 1.28 15.92
N PRO A 443 13.30 2.08 16.60
CA PRO A 443 12.01 1.62 17.12
C PRO A 443 11.11 1.02 16.03
N TYR A 444 11.05 1.62 14.84
CA TYR A 444 10.29 1.06 13.70
C TYR A 444 10.67 -0.40 13.41
N ARG A 445 11.98 -0.68 13.29
CA ARG A 445 12.47 -2.04 12.97
C ARG A 445 12.09 -3.04 14.06
N VAL A 446 12.33 -2.68 15.32
CA VAL A 446 12.11 -3.57 16.46
C VAL A 446 10.62 -3.82 16.67
N LEU A 447 9.79 -2.77 16.69
CA LEU A 447 8.34 -2.87 16.84
C LEU A 447 7.70 -3.63 15.65
N SER A 448 8.24 -3.47 14.43
CA SER A 448 7.78 -4.26 13.27
C SER A 448 8.01 -5.75 13.48
N ILE A 449 9.17 -6.16 14.05
CA ILE A 449 9.43 -7.56 14.39
C ILE A 449 8.50 -8.03 15.51
N MET A 450 8.26 -7.20 16.54
CA MET A 450 7.29 -7.51 17.61
C MET A 450 5.86 -7.66 17.03
N ASN A 451 5.48 -6.82 16.07
CA ASN A 451 4.19 -6.93 15.38
C ASN A 451 4.10 -8.20 14.52
N GLU A 452 5.15 -8.52 13.76
CA GLU A 452 5.22 -9.72 12.93
C GLU A 452 5.18 -11.03 13.76
N THR A 453 5.82 -11.07 14.93
CA THR A 453 5.73 -12.22 15.85
C THR A 453 4.36 -12.32 16.51
N GLY A 454 3.56 -11.26 16.51
CA GLY A 454 2.29 -11.15 17.24
C GLY A 454 2.45 -10.76 18.71
N LEU A 455 3.69 -10.52 19.19
CA LEU A 455 3.96 -10.12 20.57
C LEU A 455 3.32 -8.78 20.91
N LEU A 456 3.49 -7.77 20.03
CA LEU A 456 2.96 -6.42 20.27
C LEU A 456 1.44 -6.43 20.45
N GLY A 457 0.68 -7.07 19.56
CA GLY A 457 -0.78 -7.16 19.66
C GLY A 457 -1.27 -8.07 20.80
N ARG A 458 -0.41 -9.01 21.26
CA ARG A 458 -0.72 -9.82 22.44
C ARG A 458 -0.46 -9.08 23.73
N PHE A 459 0.59 -8.24 23.77
CA PHE A 459 0.95 -7.41 24.92
C PHE A 459 0.04 -6.19 25.04
N LEU A 460 -0.25 -5.51 23.94
CA LEU A 460 -1.21 -4.40 23.83
C LEU A 460 -2.46 -4.87 23.06
N PRO A 461 -3.54 -5.29 23.73
CA PRO A 461 -4.77 -5.77 23.07
C PRO A 461 -5.42 -4.72 22.17
N GLU A 462 -5.28 -3.44 22.50
CA GLU A 462 -5.75 -2.30 21.69
C GLU A 462 -5.07 -2.29 20.32
N TRP A 463 -3.75 -2.46 20.30
CA TRP A 463 -2.97 -2.64 19.08
C TRP A 463 -3.41 -3.85 18.26
N GLY A 464 -3.74 -4.96 18.95
CA GLY A 464 -4.18 -6.19 18.28
C GLY A 464 -5.43 -6.03 17.40
N ARG A 465 -6.25 -5.01 17.64
CA ARG A 465 -7.46 -4.72 16.86
C ARG A 465 -7.16 -4.14 15.49
N ILE A 466 -6.10 -3.34 15.37
CA ILE A 466 -5.73 -2.63 14.14
C ILE A 466 -4.75 -3.41 13.24
N VAL A 467 -4.24 -4.56 13.72
CA VAL A 467 -3.28 -5.37 12.96
C VAL A 467 -3.89 -5.87 11.65
N GLY A 468 -3.27 -5.48 10.54
CA GLY A 468 -3.73 -5.81 9.19
C GLY A 468 -5.03 -5.12 8.78
N GLN A 469 -5.52 -4.16 9.57
CA GLN A 469 -6.70 -3.37 9.21
C GLN A 469 -6.36 -2.41 8.09
N THR A 470 -7.23 -2.34 7.09
CA THR A 470 -7.15 -1.37 5.99
C THR A 470 -8.33 -0.43 6.03
N GLN A 471 -8.11 0.77 5.55
CA GLN A 471 -9.16 1.71 5.22
C GLN A 471 -9.29 1.73 3.70
N PHE A 472 -10.53 1.56 3.22
CA PHE A 472 -10.80 1.57 1.79
C PHE A 472 -10.91 3.01 1.28
N ASN A 473 -9.75 3.66 1.11
CA ASN A 473 -9.59 4.99 0.50
C ASN A 473 -8.23 5.07 -0.22
N MET A 474 -8.06 6.07 -1.09
CA MET A 474 -6.80 6.26 -1.83
C MET A 474 -5.73 7.03 -1.04
N TYR A 475 -6.08 7.57 0.11
CA TYR A 475 -5.18 8.38 0.91
C TYR A 475 -4.10 7.54 1.59
N HIS A 476 -4.48 6.40 2.20
CA HIS A 476 -3.57 5.53 2.92
C HIS A 476 -2.90 4.51 2.00
N ALA A 477 -1.57 4.47 2.02
CA ALA A 477 -0.78 3.49 1.26
C ALA A 477 -0.52 2.19 2.04
N TYR A 478 -0.79 2.17 3.35
CA TYR A 478 -0.43 1.09 4.27
C TYR A 478 -1.62 0.66 5.13
N THR A 479 -1.51 -0.52 5.77
CA THR A 479 -2.41 -0.90 6.86
C THR A 479 -2.22 -0.01 8.07
N VAL A 480 -3.23 0.11 8.95
CA VAL A 480 -3.21 1.00 10.11
C VAL A 480 -2.02 0.73 11.03
N ASP A 481 -1.73 -0.54 11.32
CA ASP A 481 -0.59 -0.94 12.13
C ASP A 481 0.76 -0.56 11.47
N GLU A 482 0.92 -0.77 10.19
CA GLU A 482 2.15 -0.41 9.47
C GLU A 482 2.35 1.10 9.40
N HIS A 483 1.28 1.86 9.08
CA HIS A 483 1.27 3.32 9.10
C HIS A 483 1.76 3.85 10.45
N THR A 484 1.17 3.37 11.55
CA THR A 484 1.54 3.81 12.90
C THR A 484 3.00 3.49 13.24
N LEU A 485 3.50 2.30 12.86
CA LEU A 485 4.91 1.95 13.07
C LEU A 485 5.85 2.85 12.27
N GLN A 486 5.48 3.20 11.03
CA GLN A 486 6.26 4.14 10.23
C GLN A 486 6.27 5.54 10.86
N ALA A 487 5.13 6.02 11.38
CA ALA A 487 5.04 7.30 12.07
C ALA A 487 5.94 7.37 13.32
N VAL A 488 5.99 6.28 14.11
CA VAL A 488 6.95 6.13 15.21
C VAL A 488 8.39 6.24 14.70
N GLY A 489 8.70 5.59 13.57
CA GLY A 489 10.01 5.68 12.92
C GLY A 489 10.36 7.10 12.47
N VAL A 490 9.40 7.84 11.92
CA VAL A 490 9.57 9.23 11.48
C VAL A 490 9.92 10.14 12.65
N ILE A 491 9.21 10.05 13.80
CA ILE A 491 9.56 10.83 15.00
C ILE A 491 10.99 10.55 15.45
N ASN A 492 11.38 9.26 15.50
CA ASN A 492 12.74 8.88 15.87
C ASN A 492 13.80 9.44 14.89
N ASP A 493 13.53 9.44 13.60
CA ASP A 493 14.46 9.95 12.59
C ASP A 493 14.54 11.50 12.63
N ILE A 494 13.45 12.21 12.94
CA ILE A 494 13.45 13.66 13.23
C ILE A 494 14.28 13.93 14.49
N ALA A 495 14.05 13.19 15.59
CA ALA A 495 14.77 13.36 16.85
C ALA A 495 16.28 13.14 16.71
N ARG A 496 16.71 12.34 15.76
CA ARG A 496 18.13 12.08 15.45
C ARG A 496 18.71 13.01 14.36
N GLY A 497 17.96 14.01 13.90
CA GLY A 497 18.39 14.96 12.87
C GLY A 497 18.50 14.37 11.46
N LYS A 498 18.10 13.12 11.23
CA LYS A 498 18.18 12.49 9.90
C LYS A 498 17.22 13.10 8.87
N LEU A 499 16.17 13.75 9.34
CA LEU A 499 15.14 14.39 8.54
C LEU A 499 15.15 15.92 8.70
N GLU A 500 16.25 16.51 9.17
CA GLU A 500 16.38 17.96 9.37
C GLU A 500 16.13 18.76 8.09
N ALA A 501 16.66 18.30 6.96
CA ALA A 501 16.46 18.96 5.67
C ALA A 501 14.98 19.00 5.25
N ASP A 502 14.22 17.93 5.52
CA ASP A 502 12.79 17.82 5.18
C ASP A 502 11.88 18.47 6.23
N HIS A 503 12.28 18.44 7.52
CA HIS A 503 11.48 18.84 8.67
C HIS A 503 12.25 19.72 9.67
N PRO A 504 12.79 20.86 9.23
CA PRO A 504 13.64 21.71 10.08
C PRO A 504 12.91 22.22 11.33
N ALA A 505 11.62 22.61 11.20
CA ALA A 505 10.82 23.08 12.33
C ALA A 505 10.63 21.99 13.39
N SER A 506 10.20 20.78 12.99
CA SER A 506 10.01 19.67 13.92
C SER A 506 11.32 19.24 14.58
N THR A 507 12.44 19.26 13.85
CA THR A 507 13.78 18.98 14.41
C THR A 507 14.18 20.00 15.48
N ALA A 508 13.87 21.28 15.26
CA ALA A 508 14.12 22.33 16.26
C ALA A 508 13.18 22.27 17.48
N ILE A 509 11.97 21.71 17.30
CA ILE A 509 10.95 21.59 18.35
C ILE A 509 11.23 20.41 19.29
N ILE A 510 11.65 19.25 18.79
CA ILE A 510 11.81 18.02 19.60
C ILE A 510 12.67 18.22 20.86
N PRO A 511 13.83 18.91 20.83
CA PRO A 511 14.62 19.11 22.04
C PRO A 511 13.92 19.97 23.11
N ARG A 512 12.84 20.67 22.76
CA ARG A 512 12.04 21.53 23.64
C ARG A 512 10.82 20.78 24.23
N ILE A 513 10.59 19.53 23.83
CA ILE A 513 9.52 18.65 24.38
C ILE A 513 10.04 18.08 25.70
N ALA A 514 9.31 18.32 26.79
CA ALA A 514 9.70 17.86 28.10
C ALA A 514 9.63 16.35 28.30
N ASP A 515 8.68 15.68 27.63
CA ASP A 515 8.41 14.24 27.79
C ASP A 515 8.23 13.53 26.44
N ILE A 516 9.33 13.02 25.91
CA ILE A 516 9.34 12.29 24.63
C ILE A 516 8.56 10.96 24.71
N GLU A 517 8.49 10.31 25.86
CA GLU A 517 7.76 9.05 26.03
C GLU A 517 6.25 9.26 25.84
N VAL A 518 5.72 10.38 26.31
CA VAL A 518 4.31 10.76 26.09
C VAL A 518 4.03 10.92 24.62
N LEU A 519 4.88 11.64 23.88
CA LEU A 519 4.73 11.82 22.43
C LEU A 519 4.75 10.47 21.69
N MET A 520 5.70 9.61 22.03
CA MET A 520 5.87 8.31 21.39
C MET A 520 4.72 7.33 21.72
N LEU A 521 4.21 7.36 22.97
CA LEU A 521 3.02 6.61 23.36
C LEU A 521 1.77 7.12 22.63
N ALA A 522 1.60 8.44 22.55
CA ALA A 522 0.49 9.03 21.80
C ALA A 522 0.56 8.62 20.33
N MET A 523 1.73 8.67 19.70
CA MET A 523 1.92 8.20 18.32
C MET A 523 1.62 6.71 18.17
N LEU A 524 2.07 5.84 19.07
CA LEU A 524 1.77 4.40 19.00
C LEU A 524 0.27 4.11 19.15
N LEU A 525 -0.48 4.97 19.82
CA LEU A 525 -1.89 4.75 20.19
C LEU A 525 -2.88 5.64 19.42
N HIS A 526 -2.42 6.59 18.57
CA HIS A 526 -3.30 7.59 17.93
C HIS A 526 -4.45 6.97 17.13
N ASP A 527 -4.19 5.87 16.47
CA ASP A 527 -5.10 5.20 15.54
C ASP A 527 -5.76 3.92 16.07
N VAL A 528 -5.54 3.55 17.33
CA VAL A 528 -6.12 2.30 17.90
C VAL A 528 -7.64 2.31 18.03
N GLY A 529 -8.27 3.46 17.86
CA GLY A 529 -9.73 3.65 17.83
C GLY A 529 -10.37 3.42 16.46
N LYS A 530 -9.58 3.22 15.40
CA LYS A 530 -10.13 3.01 14.06
C LYS A 530 -11.01 1.77 14.00
N GLY A 531 -12.22 1.95 13.43
CA GLY A 531 -13.24 0.90 13.39
C GLY A 531 -14.10 0.76 14.66
N GLY A 532 -14.00 1.68 15.64
CA GLY A 532 -14.82 1.74 16.83
C GLY A 532 -16.21 2.36 16.58
N ASP A 533 -17.17 2.07 17.45
CA ASP A 533 -18.58 2.45 17.26
C ASP A 533 -18.89 3.92 17.60
N ARG A 534 -18.05 4.60 18.42
CA ARG A 534 -18.22 5.99 18.87
C ARG A 534 -17.45 7.00 18.03
N GLY A 535 -16.78 6.54 16.98
CA GLY A 535 -15.82 7.33 16.22
C GLY A 535 -14.37 7.08 16.67
N GLN A 536 -13.43 7.25 15.73
CA GLN A 536 -12.03 6.86 15.94
C GLN A 536 -11.34 7.66 17.06
N LEU A 537 -11.66 8.97 17.20
CA LEU A 537 -11.03 9.84 18.18
C LEU A 537 -11.43 9.47 19.61
N GLU A 538 -12.73 9.27 19.86
CA GLU A 538 -13.22 8.94 21.19
C GLU A 538 -12.89 7.50 21.60
N ASP A 539 -13.09 6.52 20.69
CA ASP A 539 -12.68 5.15 20.96
C ASP A 539 -11.16 5.02 21.11
N GLY A 540 -10.38 5.84 20.35
CA GLY A 540 -8.93 5.95 20.48
C GLY A 540 -8.51 6.49 21.86
N ALA A 541 -9.13 7.57 22.31
CA ALA A 541 -8.87 8.17 23.62
C ALA A 541 -9.17 7.18 24.77
N ILE A 542 -10.31 6.47 24.71
CA ILE A 542 -10.67 5.43 25.68
C ILE A 542 -9.67 4.27 25.68
N ALA A 543 -9.29 3.81 24.49
CA ALA A 543 -8.33 2.72 24.34
C ALA A 543 -6.93 3.12 24.83
N ALA A 544 -6.47 4.33 24.51
CA ALA A 544 -5.20 4.88 24.98
C ALA A 544 -5.16 4.97 26.50
N ARG A 545 -6.21 5.49 27.15
CA ARG A 545 -6.32 5.51 28.61
C ARG A 545 -6.12 4.13 29.22
N ARG A 546 -6.89 3.13 28.74
CA ARG A 546 -6.81 1.73 29.23
C ARG A 546 -5.41 1.12 29.03
N ALA A 547 -4.78 1.42 27.92
CA ALA A 547 -3.43 0.94 27.63
C ALA A 547 -2.41 1.57 28.61
N CYS A 548 -2.44 2.90 28.80
CA CYS A 548 -1.53 3.61 29.67
C CYS A 548 -1.73 3.24 31.15
N GLU A 549 -2.98 3.11 31.63
CA GLU A 549 -3.29 2.63 33.00
C GLU A 549 -2.70 1.24 33.24
N ARG A 550 -2.84 0.33 32.26
CA ARG A 550 -2.31 -1.04 32.35
C ARG A 550 -0.79 -1.07 32.34
N LEU A 551 -0.14 -0.14 31.64
CA LEU A 551 1.31 0.03 31.61
C LEU A 551 1.84 0.74 32.87
N GLY A 552 0.98 1.23 33.76
CA GLY A 552 1.39 1.94 34.99
C GLY A 552 1.93 3.35 34.72
N VAL A 553 1.51 3.99 33.63
CA VAL A 553 1.89 5.38 33.31
C VAL A 553 1.30 6.35 34.34
N ASP A 554 2.05 7.38 34.71
CA ASP A 554 1.59 8.42 35.65
C ASP A 554 0.29 9.10 35.17
N PRO A 555 -0.69 9.38 36.07
CA PRO A 555 -1.99 9.95 35.69
C PRO A 555 -1.90 11.26 34.89
N ARG A 556 -0.95 12.15 35.16
CA ARG A 556 -0.79 13.41 34.41
C ARG A 556 -0.31 13.12 32.98
N ARG A 557 0.60 12.18 32.85
CA ARG A 557 1.07 11.70 31.54
C ARG A 557 -0.04 11.02 30.76
N ILE A 558 -0.92 10.25 31.43
CA ILE A 558 -2.10 9.62 30.80
C ILE A 558 -3.02 10.70 30.20
N GLU A 559 -3.33 11.76 30.96
CA GLU A 559 -4.21 12.82 30.43
C GLU A 559 -3.61 13.49 29.17
N LEU A 560 -2.30 13.67 29.13
CA LEU A 560 -1.63 14.27 27.97
C LEU A 560 -1.64 13.31 26.75
N VAL A 561 -1.35 12.01 26.95
CA VAL A 561 -1.47 11.00 25.89
C VAL A 561 -2.90 10.95 25.35
N VAL A 562 -3.90 10.90 26.22
CA VAL A 562 -5.32 10.84 25.86
C VAL A 562 -5.74 12.10 25.11
N TRP A 563 -5.27 13.28 25.52
CA TRP A 563 -5.53 14.53 24.80
C TRP A 563 -4.92 14.49 23.39
N LEU A 564 -3.66 14.09 23.26
CA LEU A 564 -2.97 13.98 21.97
C LEU A 564 -3.69 13.00 21.04
N VAL A 565 -4.09 11.82 21.53
CA VAL A 565 -4.82 10.82 20.74
C VAL A 565 -6.18 11.36 20.28
N ARG A 566 -6.92 12.07 21.17
CA ARG A 566 -8.22 12.66 20.83
C ARG A 566 -8.08 13.79 19.80
N HIS A 567 -6.99 14.55 19.82
CA HIS A 567 -6.81 15.76 19.03
C HIS A 567 -5.72 15.65 17.96
N HIS A 568 -5.26 14.43 17.62
CA HIS A 568 -4.15 14.25 16.67
C HIS A 568 -4.41 14.84 15.27
N LEU A 569 -5.68 14.99 14.87
CA LEU A 569 -6.07 15.59 13.60
C LEU A 569 -6.27 17.12 13.68
N LEU A 570 -6.31 17.70 14.89
CA LEU A 570 -6.67 19.11 15.10
C LEU A 570 -5.79 20.07 14.31
N MET A 571 -4.47 19.92 14.38
CA MET A 571 -3.55 20.83 13.66
C MET A 571 -3.67 20.67 12.15
N SER A 572 -3.79 19.45 11.65
CA SER A 572 -4.00 19.17 10.24
C SER A 572 -5.29 19.82 9.72
N ASP A 573 -6.36 19.76 10.49
CA ASP A 573 -7.65 20.33 10.14
C ASP A 573 -7.60 21.84 10.07
N TYR A 574 -7.05 22.49 11.08
CA TYR A 574 -6.92 23.95 11.07
C TYR A 574 -5.98 24.43 9.96
N ALA A 575 -4.81 23.80 9.81
CA ALA A 575 -3.82 24.21 8.82
C ALA A 575 -4.29 24.03 7.38
N GLN A 576 -5.04 22.97 7.07
CA GLN A 576 -5.42 22.64 5.70
C GLN A 576 -6.81 23.13 5.28
N LYS A 577 -7.70 23.41 6.26
CA LYS A 577 -9.11 23.78 5.96
C LYS A 577 -9.45 25.23 6.31
N ARG A 578 -8.59 25.93 7.07
CA ARG A 578 -8.83 27.28 7.55
C ARG A 578 -7.73 28.23 7.08
N ASP A 579 -8.06 29.52 7.02
CA ASP A 579 -7.08 30.58 6.76
C ASP A 579 -6.19 30.80 7.98
N VAL A 580 -4.96 30.27 7.93
CA VAL A 580 -3.98 30.42 9.02
C VAL A 580 -3.45 31.85 9.17
N SER A 581 -3.73 32.74 8.22
CA SER A 581 -3.44 34.17 8.31
C SER A 581 -4.58 34.98 9.00
N ASP A 582 -5.74 34.35 9.25
CA ASP A 582 -6.84 34.98 9.98
C ASP A 582 -6.59 34.86 11.51
N PRO A 583 -6.48 35.99 12.23
CA PRO A 583 -6.30 35.97 13.68
C PRO A 583 -7.40 35.21 14.45
N SER A 584 -8.61 35.08 13.91
CA SER A 584 -9.67 34.30 14.53
C SER A 584 -9.40 32.80 14.48
N THR A 585 -8.84 32.30 13.38
CA THR A 585 -8.38 30.91 13.21
C THR A 585 -7.29 30.58 14.23
N VAL A 586 -6.27 31.44 14.34
CA VAL A 586 -5.14 31.24 15.28
C VAL A 586 -5.64 31.23 16.74
N ARG A 587 -6.51 32.18 17.11
CA ARG A 587 -7.07 32.24 18.48
C ARG A 587 -7.92 31.00 18.81
N ALA A 588 -8.81 30.57 17.91
CA ALA A 588 -9.62 29.40 18.12
C ALA A 588 -8.76 28.12 18.24
N PHE A 589 -7.70 28.01 17.44
CA PHE A 589 -6.74 26.92 17.55
C PHE A 589 -5.96 26.96 18.86
N ALA A 590 -5.45 28.14 19.27
CA ALA A 590 -4.74 28.32 20.55
C ALA A 590 -5.61 27.95 21.75
N GLU A 591 -6.90 28.33 21.73
CA GLU A 591 -7.86 27.98 22.79
C GLU A 591 -8.08 26.45 22.85
N ALA A 592 -8.20 25.79 21.69
CA ALA A 592 -8.38 24.35 21.62
C ALA A 592 -7.13 23.58 22.09
N VAL A 593 -5.94 24.07 21.80
CA VAL A 593 -4.64 23.47 22.23
C VAL A 593 -4.39 23.70 23.71
N GLY A 594 -4.58 24.91 24.21
CA GLY A 594 -4.55 25.32 25.61
C GLY A 594 -3.18 25.64 26.19
N ASP A 595 -2.07 25.01 25.73
CA ASP A 595 -0.75 25.26 26.26
C ASP A 595 0.40 24.99 25.24
N PRO A 596 1.59 25.60 25.44
CA PRO A 596 2.72 25.46 24.52
C PRO A 596 3.30 24.04 24.41
N GLU A 597 3.20 23.22 25.45
CA GLU A 597 3.74 21.85 25.41
C GLU A 597 2.89 20.94 24.54
N ARG A 598 1.55 21.04 24.65
CA ARG A 598 0.62 20.36 23.75
C ARG A 598 0.83 20.81 22.31
N LEU A 599 1.06 22.10 22.08
CA LEU A 599 1.34 22.64 20.75
C LEU A 599 2.57 22.00 20.11
N ARG A 600 3.68 21.91 20.87
CA ARG A 600 4.94 21.29 20.40
C ARG A 600 4.75 19.81 20.05
N MET A 601 4.14 19.06 20.98
CA MET A 601 3.88 17.63 20.77
C MET A 601 2.94 17.41 19.58
N LEU A 602 1.88 18.20 19.46
CA LEU A 602 0.90 18.08 18.37
C LEU A 602 1.53 18.38 17.02
N MET A 603 2.42 19.37 16.91
CA MET A 603 3.16 19.69 15.69
C MET A 603 3.99 18.48 15.20
N VAL A 604 4.79 17.89 16.08
CA VAL A 604 5.65 16.76 15.71
C VAL A 604 4.83 15.52 15.39
N LEU A 605 3.77 15.26 16.17
CA LEU A 605 2.85 14.16 15.96
C LEU A 605 2.18 14.28 14.59
N THR A 606 1.61 15.44 14.26
CA THR A 606 0.90 15.67 12.99
C THR A 606 1.82 15.54 11.78
N VAL A 607 3.04 16.07 11.86
CA VAL A 607 4.04 15.93 10.79
C VAL A 607 4.40 14.47 10.55
N ALA A 608 4.62 13.70 11.60
CA ALA A 608 4.98 12.29 11.50
C ALA A 608 3.82 11.43 10.97
N ASP A 609 2.62 11.70 11.44
CA ASP A 609 1.38 11.05 10.99
C ASP A 609 1.18 11.22 9.48
N ILE A 610 1.14 12.45 8.97
CA ILE A 610 0.92 12.73 7.55
C ILE A 610 2.05 12.14 6.68
N ARG A 611 3.31 12.24 7.12
CA ARG A 611 4.44 11.68 6.39
C ARG A 611 4.35 10.16 6.25
N ALA A 612 3.84 9.48 7.28
CA ALA A 612 3.72 8.04 7.33
C ALA A 612 2.52 7.48 6.54
N VAL A 613 1.59 8.30 6.09
CA VAL A 613 0.42 7.87 5.29
C VAL A 613 0.85 7.21 3.98
N GLY A 614 1.88 7.77 3.32
CA GLY A 614 2.40 7.22 2.08
C GLY A 614 3.29 8.20 1.29
N PRO A 615 3.97 7.68 0.25
CA PRO A 615 4.78 8.53 -0.63
C PRO A 615 3.93 9.63 -1.30
N GLY A 616 4.42 10.88 -1.26
CA GLY A 616 3.77 12.02 -1.90
C GLY A 616 2.60 12.64 -1.11
N VAL A 617 2.20 12.08 0.03
CA VAL A 617 1.14 12.67 0.88
C VAL A 617 1.66 13.88 1.64
N TRP A 618 2.87 13.79 2.20
CA TRP A 618 3.58 14.94 2.72
C TRP A 618 4.19 15.76 1.59
N ASN A 619 3.99 17.08 1.62
CA ASN A 619 4.65 18.03 0.71
C ASN A 619 5.03 19.32 1.45
N GLY A 620 5.88 20.15 0.83
CA GLY A 620 6.37 21.39 1.44
C GLY A 620 5.28 22.41 1.73
N TRP A 621 4.20 22.41 0.95
CA TRP A 621 3.03 23.29 1.21
C TRP A 621 2.36 22.98 2.53
N LYS A 622 2.05 21.72 2.81
CA LYS A 622 1.51 21.30 4.11
C LYS A 622 2.45 21.67 5.26
N GLY A 623 3.76 21.51 5.02
CA GLY A 623 4.79 21.90 5.98
C GLY A 623 4.79 23.41 6.26
N GLN A 624 4.59 24.26 5.24
CA GLN A 624 4.49 25.71 5.40
C GLN A 624 3.24 26.12 6.19
N LEU A 625 2.07 25.55 5.86
CA LEU A 625 0.82 25.83 6.57
C LEU A 625 0.90 25.47 8.06
N MET A 626 1.44 24.29 8.38
CA MET A 626 1.59 23.85 9.77
C MET A 626 2.58 24.69 10.54
N ARG A 627 3.69 25.09 9.91
CA ARG A 627 4.68 25.98 10.48
C ARG A 627 4.08 27.36 10.77
N ALA A 628 3.37 27.95 9.82
CA ALA A 628 2.73 29.24 9.98
C ALA A 628 1.72 29.20 11.15
N LEU A 629 0.87 28.17 11.22
CA LEU A 629 -0.06 27.99 12.33
C LEU A 629 0.64 27.81 13.68
N PHE A 630 1.71 27.00 13.70
CA PHE A 630 2.51 26.77 14.91
C PHE A 630 3.15 28.09 15.42
N GLU A 631 3.85 28.83 14.55
CA GLU A 631 4.57 30.05 14.88
C GLU A 631 3.61 31.15 15.36
N ALA A 632 2.48 31.34 14.66
CA ALA A 632 1.46 32.29 15.06
C ALA A 632 0.83 31.94 16.40
N THR A 633 0.59 30.64 16.66
CA THR A 633 0.03 30.17 17.94
C THR A 633 1.05 30.29 19.08
N GLU A 634 2.31 29.93 18.81
CA GLU A 634 3.39 30.09 19.81
C GLU A 634 3.61 31.58 20.17
N ALA A 635 3.53 32.48 19.16
CA ALA A 635 3.58 33.94 19.39
C ALA A 635 2.41 34.40 20.28
N LEU A 636 1.21 33.92 20.02
CA LEU A 636 0.02 34.25 20.84
C LEU A 636 0.19 33.76 22.29
N PHE A 637 0.74 32.57 22.53
CA PHE A 637 1.04 32.08 23.89
C PHE A 637 2.10 32.90 24.60
N ARG A 638 2.99 33.60 23.88
CA ARG A 638 3.94 34.60 24.46
C ARG A 638 3.31 35.94 24.74
N GLY A 639 2.08 36.18 24.28
CA GLY A 639 1.38 37.48 24.42
C GLY A 639 1.59 38.42 23.24
N ASP A 640 2.15 37.95 22.13
CA ASP A 640 2.36 38.74 20.93
C ASP A 640 1.03 38.89 20.14
N ALA A 641 0.86 40.02 19.46
CA ALA A 641 -0.32 40.26 18.63
C ALA A 641 -0.22 39.49 17.31
N VAL A 642 -1.27 38.76 16.98
CA VAL A 642 -1.41 38.15 15.64
C VAL A 642 -1.90 39.20 14.67
N THR A 643 -1.07 39.59 13.72
CA THR A 643 -1.41 40.52 12.64
C THR A 643 -1.79 39.73 11.39
N ARG A 644 -2.78 40.22 10.64
CA ARG A 644 -3.15 39.63 9.35
C ARG A 644 -2.11 40.01 8.29
N GLU A 645 -1.57 39.05 7.56
CA GLU A 645 -0.80 39.32 6.34
C GLU A 645 -1.74 39.82 5.24
N ASP A 646 -1.43 40.96 4.64
CA ASP A 646 -2.17 41.50 3.49
C ASP A 646 -1.41 41.15 2.21
N PRO A 647 -1.97 40.27 1.32
CA PRO A 647 -1.31 39.87 0.08
C PRO A 647 -0.97 41.06 -0.84
N LEU A 648 -1.69 42.18 -0.73
CA LEU A 648 -1.44 43.38 -1.52
C LEU A 648 -0.10 44.04 -1.18
N ILE A 649 0.38 43.88 0.05
CA ILE A 649 1.66 44.42 0.51
C ILE A 649 2.83 43.64 -0.09
N ASP A 650 2.65 42.35 -0.35
CA ASP A 650 3.71 41.47 -0.85
C ASP A 650 3.98 41.65 -2.36
N HIS A 651 3.02 42.22 -3.14
CA HIS A 651 3.13 42.35 -4.59
C HIS A 651 2.81 43.75 -5.12
N PRO A 652 3.39 44.85 -4.55
CA PRO A 652 3.02 46.20 -4.93
C PRO A 652 3.37 46.56 -6.40
N ALA A 653 4.48 46.06 -6.91
CA ALA A 653 4.88 46.28 -8.30
C ALA A 653 3.95 45.58 -9.30
N LEU A 654 3.43 44.41 -8.98
CA LEU A 654 2.48 43.66 -9.81
C LEU A 654 1.13 44.35 -9.86
N VAL A 655 0.63 44.83 -8.71
CA VAL A 655 -0.63 45.59 -8.61
C VAL A 655 -0.51 46.86 -9.42
N GLU A 656 0.59 47.61 -9.32
CA GLU A 656 0.81 48.85 -10.09
C GLU A 656 0.92 48.58 -11.60
N ARG A 657 1.52 47.46 -12.00
CA ARG A 657 1.55 47.05 -13.41
C ARG A 657 0.14 46.72 -13.92
N ALA A 658 -0.67 46.00 -13.12
CA ALA A 658 -2.04 45.68 -13.49
C ALA A 658 -2.92 46.93 -13.62
N ARG A 659 -2.73 47.97 -12.81
CA ARG A 659 -3.40 49.26 -12.93
C ARG A 659 -3.14 49.93 -14.27
N ARG A 660 -1.91 49.81 -14.76
CA ARG A 660 -1.51 50.44 -16.05
C ARG A 660 -1.94 49.61 -17.26
N GLU A 661 -1.86 48.28 -17.17
CA GLU A 661 -1.98 47.36 -18.29
C GLU A 661 -3.31 46.59 -18.31
N GLY A 662 -4.16 46.81 -17.28
CA GLY A 662 -5.44 46.13 -17.12
C GLY A 662 -5.39 44.74 -16.45
N ALA A 663 -4.26 44.07 -16.63
CA ALA A 663 -3.92 42.81 -15.92
C ALA A 663 -2.43 42.56 -15.94
N ALA A 664 -1.90 41.91 -14.92
CA ALA A 664 -0.51 41.49 -14.85
C ALA A 664 -0.37 40.15 -14.14
N VAL A 665 0.54 39.31 -14.59
CA VAL A 665 0.81 38.01 -13.97
C VAL A 665 2.30 37.90 -13.65
N GLU A 666 2.59 37.34 -12.48
CA GLU A 666 3.93 37.04 -12.04
C GLU A 666 4.00 35.57 -11.59
N ALA A 667 4.98 34.84 -12.06
CA ALA A 667 5.23 33.49 -11.61
C ALA A 667 6.55 33.45 -10.83
N LEU A 668 6.47 32.97 -9.61
CA LEU A 668 7.61 32.73 -8.75
C LEU A 668 7.88 31.21 -8.73
N PRO A 669 8.84 30.72 -9.53
CA PRO A 669 9.21 29.32 -9.49
C PRO A 669 9.85 28.99 -8.13
N PRO A 670 9.82 27.72 -7.70
CA PRO A 670 10.39 27.34 -6.42
C PRO A 670 11.89 27.67 -6.38
N GLU A 671 12.34 28.39 -5.38
CA GLU A 671 13.73 28.77 -5.19
C GLU A 671 14.60 27.61 -4.71
N THR A 672 13.98 26.65 -3.98
CA THR A 672 14.67 25.51 -3.40
C THR A 672 14.04 24.18 -3.84
N LEU A 673 14.81 23.08 -3.75
CA LEU A 673 14.28 21.71 -3.99
C LEU A 673 13.26 21.28 -2.94
N LEU A 674 13.22 21.96 -1.80
CA LEU A 674 12.28 21.67 -0.71
C LEU A 674 10.89 22.31 -0.93
N GLU A 675 10.80 23.33 -1.79
CA GLU A 675 9.54 23.95 -2.16
C GLU A 675 8.78 23.02 -3.11
N SER A 676 7.59 22.59 -2.71
CA SER A 676 6.76 21.68 -3.50
C SER A 676 5.69 22.38 -4.33
N THR A 677 5.64 23.73 -4.29
CA THR A 677 4.69 24.54 -5.06
C THR A 677 5.40 25.59 -5.90
N ALA A 678 4.80 25.94 -7.03
CA ALA A 678 5.11 27.15 -7.76
C ALA A 678 4.04 28.19 -7.43
N ARG A 679 4.45 29.39 -7.11
CA ARG A 679 3.54 30.48 -6.80
C ARG A 679 3.26 31.31 -8.06
N VAL A 680 1.99 31.59 -8.32
CA VAL A 680 1.56 32.46 -9.42
C VAL A 680 0.62 33.53 -8.88
N ALA A 681 1.01 34.78 -9.02
CA ALA A 681 0.22 35.96 -8.64
C ALA A 681 -0.40 36.60 -9.90
N VAL A 682 -1.70 36.86 -9.85
CA VAL A 682 -2.48 37.53 -10.92
C VAL A 682 -3.13 38.78 -10.35
N ALA A 683 -2.77 39.93 -10.89
CA ALA A 683 -3.44 41.20 -10.55
C ALA A 683 -4.27 41.67 -11.75
N ALA A 684 -5.53 42.05 -11.53
CA ALA A 684 -6.44 42.49 -12.58
C ALA A 684 -7.60 43.35 -12.01
N VAL A 685 -8.35 44.05 -12.87
CA VAL A 685 -9.59 44.70 -12.46
C VAL A 685 -10.58 43.63 -11.98
N ASP A 686 -11.08 43.78 -10.75
CA ASP A 686 -12.05 42.84 -10.17
C ASP A 686 -13.36 42.79 -10.97
N ARG A 687 -13.92 41.61 -11.11
CA ARG A 687 -15.22 41.35 -11.75
C ARG A 687 -15.81 40.03 -11.25
N PRO A 688 -17.15 39.93 -11.26
CA PRO A 688 -17.82 38.66 -10.92
C PRO A 688 -17.29 37.49 -11.77
N GLY A 689 -16.88 36.42 -11.12
CA GLY A 689 -16.36 35.20 -11.74
C GLY A 689 -14.90 35.23 -12.15
N LEU A 690 -14.11 36.27 -11.85
CA LEU A 690 -12.69 36.34 -12.17
C LEU A 690 -11.93 35.12 -11.62
N PHE A 691 -12.08 34.83 -10.34
CA PHE A 691 -11.47 33.67 -9.69
C PHE A 691 -11.86 32.34 -10.35
N ALA A 692 -13.15 32.20 -10.75
CA ALA A 692 -13.61 30.98 -11.43
C ALA A 692 -12.97 30.80 -12.81
N ASP A 693 -12.79 31.90 -13.56
CA ASP A 693 -12.14 31.86 -14.89
C ASP A 693 -10.63 31.53 -14.77
N LEU A 694 -9.95 32.08 -13.75
CA LEU A 694 -8.56 31.76 -13.45
C LEU A 694 -8.41 30.30 -13.03
N ALA A 695 -9.27 29.80 -12.13
CA ALA A 695 -9.28 28.42 -11.70
C ALA A 695 -9.55 27.43 -12.86
N ALA A 696 -10.45 27.79 -13.80
CA ALA A 696 -10.70 27.01 -15.00
C ALA A 696 -9.47 26.98 -15.94
N THR A 697 -8.76 28.10 -16.06
CA THR A 697 -7.53 28.21 -16.87
C THR A 697 -6.41 27.33 -16.27
N LEU A 698 -6.27 27.32 -14.94
CA LEU A 698 -5.33 26.46 -14.22
C LEU A 698 -5.66 24.96 -14.44
N ALA A 699 -6.93 24.60 -14.34
CA ALA A 699 -7.38 23.23 -14.57
C ALA A 699 -7.09 22.75 -16.01
N LEU A 700 -7.33 23.61 -17.03
CA LEU A 700 -7.04 23.33 -18.44
C LEU A 700 -5.54 23.12 -18.68
N ALA A 701 -4.69 23.83 -17.95
CA ALA A 701 -3.24 23.67 -18.02
C ALA A 701 -2.73 22.42 -17.27
N GLY A 702 -3.61 21.71 -16.56
CA GLY A 702 -3.26 20.58 -15.69
C GLY A 702 -2.42 21.01 -14.49
N ALA A 703 -2.69 22.19 -13.96
CA ALA A 703 -2.13 22.68 -12.71
C ALA A 703 -3.10 22.39 -11.57
N ASP A 704 -2.61 21.67 -10.55
CA ASP A 704 -3.36 21.38 -9.33
C ASP A 704 -3.19 22.56 -8.37
N VAL A 705 -4.30 23.22 -8.03
CA VAL A 705 -4.32 24.32 -7.05
C VAL A 705 -4.38 23.71 -5.65
N VAL A 706 -3.37 23.97 -4.84
CA VAL A 706 -3.32 23.49 -3.43
C VAL A 706 -3.59 24.59 -2.42
N GLY A 707 -3.59 25.85 -2.87
CA GLY A 707 -3.97 27.00 -2.08
C GLY A 707 -4.23 28.20 -2.98
N ALA A 708 -5.12 29.12 -2.55
CA ALA A 708 -5.34 30.39 -3.19
C ALA A 708 -5.63 31.46 -2.14
N ARG A 709 -5.00 32.62 -2.26
CA ARG A 709 -5.28 33.82 -1.47
C ARG A 709 -5.74 34.93 -2.42
N LEU A 710 -6.82 35.58 -2.07
CA LEU A 710 -7.43 36.62 -2.86
C LEU A 710 -7.54 37.90 -2.02
N ALA A 711 -7.28 39.02 -2.64
CA ALA A 711 -7.45 40.32 -2.04
C ALA A 711 -7.95 41.33 -3.10
N THR A 712 -8.80 42.29 -2.71
CA THR A 712 -9.22 43.37 -3.62
C THR A 712 -8.88 44.70 -2.96
N ALA A 713 -8.11 45.55 -3.69
CA ALA A 713 -7.77 46.89 -3.27
C ALA A 713 -9.01 47.82 -3.27
N GLU A 714 -8.93 48.98 -2.60
CA GLU A 714 -10.01 49.98 -2.55
C GLU A 714 -10.40 50.52 -3.93
N ASP A 715 -9.46 50.52 -4.87
CA ASP A 715 -9.69 50.97 -6.25
C ASP A 715 -10.30 49.88 -7.16
N GLY A 716 -10.61 48.69 -6.62
CA GLY A 716 -11.18 47.58 -7.36
C GLY A 716 -10.13 46.71 -8.10
N THR A 717 -8.85 46.84 -7.80
CA THR A 717 -7.83 45.93 -8.32
C THR A 717 -7.79 44.65 -7.48
N ALA A 718 -8.13 43.48 -8.07
CA ALA A 718 -8.00 42.18 -7.45
C ALA A 718 -6.56 41.64 -7.59
N LEU A 719 -6.07 40.98 -6.55
CA LEU A 719 -4.85 40.21 -6.55
C LEU A 719 -5.16 38.77 -6.08
N ASP A 720 -4.98 37.81 -6.97
CA ASP A 720 -5.17 36.39 -6.70
C ASP A 720 -3.81 35.68 -6.74
N VAL A 721 -3.41 35.06 -5.64
CA VAL A 721 -2.14 34.31 -5.50
C VAL A 721 -2.45 32.84 -5.37
N PHE A 722 -1.95 32.04 -6.30
CA PHE A 722 -2.15 30.59 -6.38
C PHE A 722 -0.88 29.82 -6.03
N GLU A 723 -1.03 28.78 -5.24
CA GLU A 723 0.01 27.77 -5.00
C GLU A 723 -0.28 26.53 -5.86
N LEU A 724 0.65 26.17 -6.76
CA LEU A 724 0.42 25.23 -7.85
C LEU A 724 1.35 24.02 -7.78
N GLN A 725 0.77 22.84 -7.95
CA GLN A 725 1.50 21.58 -8.13
C GLN A 725 1.16 20.93 -9.46
N ASP A 726 1.99 19.98 -9.90
CA ASP A 726 1.63 19.06 -10.98
C ASP A 726 0.94 17.81 -10.44
N GLY A 727 0.42 16.94 -11.33
CA GLY A 727 -0.25 15.69 -10.94
C GLY A 727 0.62 14.67 -10.20
N ALA A 728 1.93 14.93 -10.05
CA ALA A 728 2.86 14.15 -9.23
C ALA A 728 3.09 14.77 -7.84
N GLY A 729 2.47 15.93 -7.54
CA GLY A 729 2.65 16.66 -6.29
C GLY A 729 3.95 17.46 -6.21
N GLU A 730 4.60 17.70 -7.35
CA GLU A 730 5.78 18.59 -7.44
C GLU A 730 5.36 20.00 -7.88
N ALA A 731 6.22 20.98 -7.61
CA ALA A 731 5.96 22.36 -8.03
C ALA A 731 5.71 22.44 -9.55
N TYR A 732 4.60 23.06 -9.94
CA TYR A 732 4.20 23.15 -11.34
C TYR A 732 5.27 23.83 -12.19
N GLY A 733 5.64 23.19 -13.31
CA GLY A 733 6.69 23.68 -14.20
C GLY A 733 8.13 23.36 -13.76
N ARG A 734 8.37 22.73 -12.62
CA ARG A 734 9.72 22.34 -12.16
C ARG A 734 10.44 21.47 -13.19
N ARG A 735 9.77 20.44 -13.70
CA ARG A 735 10.34 19.53 -14.72
C ARG A 735 10.33 20.15 -16.12
N GLU A 736 9.36 21.01 -16.40
CA GLU A 736 9.12 21.61 -17.70
C GLU A 736 8.84 23.11 -17.56
N PRO A 737 9.84 23.99 -17.41
CA PRO A 737 9.65 25.44 -17.20
C PRO A 737 8.81 26.12 -18.29
N ARG A 738 8.79 25.58 -19.51
CA ARG A 738 7.95 26.06 -20.61
C ARG A 738 6.45 25.99 -20.29
N ARG A 739 6.01 24.99 -19.50
CA ARG A 739 4.60 24.87 -19.09
C ARG A 739 4.17 26.04 -18.23
N LEU A 740 5.03 26.46 -17.27
CA LEU A 740 4.75 27.61 -16.42
C LEU A 740 4.66 28.90 -17.25
N ALA A 741 5.57 29.11 -18.22
CA ALA A 741 5.53 30.27 -19.10
C ALA A 741 4.27 30.32 -20.01
N ILE A 742 3.79 29.15 -20.46
CA ILE A 742 2.54 29.03 -21.23
C ILE A 742 1.35 29.37 -20.33
N LEU A 743 1.34 28.86 -19.08
CA LEU A 743 0.29 29.12 -18.10
C LEU A 743 0.17 30.63 -17.79
N VAL A 744 1.29 31.31 -17.53
CA VAL A 744 1.33 32.77 -17.29
C VAL A 744 0.60 33.54 -18.41
N LYS A 745 0.93 33.23 -19.68
CA LYS A 745 0.25 33.87 -20.83
C LYS A 745 -1.23 33.53 -20.93
N ALA A 746 -1.63 32.31 -20.51
CA ALA A 746 -3.03 31.91 -20.50
C ALA A 746 -3.82 32.68 -19.43
N LEU A 747 -3.24 32.83 -18.23
CA LEU A 747 -3.82 33.61 -17.12
C LEU A 747 -3.92 35.10 -17.46
N GLU A 748 -2.90 35.72 -18.10
CA GLU A 748 -2.96 37.09 -18.57
C GLU A 748 -4.17 37.31 -19.50
N ARG A 749 -4.40 36.40 -20.47
CA ARG A 749 -5.53 36.47 -21.37
C ARG A 749 -6.89 36.30 -20.65
N ALA A 750 -6.98 35.35 -19.70
CA ALA A 750 -8.18 35.10 -18.93
C ALA A 750 -8.53 36.31 -18.04
N ALA A 751 -7.52 36.95 -17.46
CA ALA A 751 -7.67 38.14 -16.63
C ALA A 751 -8.13 39.37 -17.43
N GLN A 752 -7.55 39.65 -18.62
CA GLN A 752 -7.86 40.83 -19.45
C GLN A 752 -9.20 40.75 -20.15
N LYS A 753 -9.60 39.63 -20.73
CA LYS A 753 -10.73 39.55 -21.67
C LYS A 753 -12.04 39.10 -21.08
N GLY A 754 -12.13 38.69 -19.81
CA GLY A 754 -13.36 38.09 -19.30
C GLY A 754 -13.84 36.94 -20.17
N ALA A 755 -12.90 36.26 -20.83
CA ALA A 755 -13.19 35.08 -21.61
C ALA A 755 -13.79 34.07 -20.66
N ARG A 756 -15.12 33.86 -20.72
CA ARG A 756 -15.73 32.68 -20.09
C ARG A 756 -15.00 31.49 -20.65
N ALA A 757 -14.20 30.85 -19.82
CA ALA A 757 -13.57 29.58 -20.18
C ALA A 757 -14.70 28.69 -20.69
N SER A 758 -14.66 28.29 -21.96
CA SER A 758 -15.60 27.33 -22.54
C SER A 758 -15.72 26.17 -21.57
N ALA A 759 -16.94 25.65 -21.41
CA ALA A 759 -17.18 24.53 -20.49
C ALA A 759 -16.06 23.51 -20.67
N VAL A 760 -15.25 23.34 -19.63
CA VAL A 760 -14.15 22.39 -19.64
C VAL A 760 -14.83 21.04 -19.81
N GLU A 761 -14.62 20.36 -20.97
CA GLU A 761 -14.97 18.94 -21.04
C GLU A 761 -14.27 18.25 -19.89
N THR A 762 -15.04 17.76 -18.93
CA THR A 762 -14.51 17.17 -17.70
C THR A 762 -13.63 15.99 -18.09
N PRO A 763 -12.30 16.02 -17.87
CA PRO A 763 -11.48 14.87 -18.17
C PRO A 763 -11.98 13.64 -17.41
N ARG A 764 -11.95 12.48 -18.05
CA ARG A 764 -12.44 11.24 -17.47
C ARG A 764 -11.63 10.89 -16.23
N VAL A 765 -12.31 10.60 -15.13
CA VAL A 765 -11.68 10.15 -13.89
C VAL A 765 -11.11 8.74 -14.09
N SER A 766 -9.96 8.46 -13.51
CA SER A 766 -9.35 7.13 -13.58
C SER A 766 -10.26 6.05 -12.97
N ALA A 767 -10.17 4.80 -13.45
CA ALA A 767 -10.93 3.68 -12.91
C ALA A 767 -10.72 3.49 -11.39
N ARG A 768 -9.52 3.81 -10.90
CA ARG A 768 -9.18 3.76 -9.46
C ARG A 768 -9.97 4.78 -8.65
N ARG A 769 -10.19 6.00 -9.14
CA ARG A 769 -11.01 7.02 -8.45
C ARG A 769 -12.50 6.71 -8.56
N ALA A 770 -12.96 6.22 -9.70
CA ALA A 770 -14.38 5.96 -9.97
C ALA A 770 -14.98 4.82 -9.10
N VAL A 771 -14.16 4.02 -8.43
CA VAL A 771 -14.64 2.96 -7.51
C VAL A 771 -15.12 3.52 -6.17
N PHE A 772 -14.74 4.75 -5.82
CA PHE A 772 -15.11 5.37 -4.55
C PHE A 772 -16.36 6.23 -4.68
N GLU A 773 -17.33 5.98 -3.81
CA GLU A 773 -18.52 6.82 -3.65
C GLU A 773 -18.26 7.81 -2.51
N VAL A 774 -18.10 9.09 -2.84
CA VAL A 774 -17.88 10.16 -1.87
C VAL A 774 -19.16 10.95 -1.72
N ARG A 775 -19.75 10.98 -0.53
CA ARG A 775 -20.94 11.80 -0.26
C ARG A 775 -20.57 13.29 -0.23
N PRO A 776 -21.34 14.13 -0.91
CA PRO A 776 -21.15 15.58 -0.85
C PRO A 776 -21.58 16.11 0.51
N VAL A 777 -20.78 17.01 1.07
CA VAL A 777 -21.07 17.72 2.32
C VAL A 777 -20.76 19.20 2.11
N VAL A 778 -21.70 20.08 2.47
CA VAL A 778 -21.49 21.52 2.49
C VAL A 778 -21.89 22.06 3.86
N ARG A 779 -20.96 22.76 4.51
CA ARG A 779 -21.18 23.47 5.78
C ARG A 779 -21.01 24.96 5.59
N ILE A 780 -21.80 25.73 6.25
CA ILE A 780 -21.71 27.20 6.30
C ILE A 780 -21.49 27.57 7.77
N ASP A 781 -20.34 28.10 8.07
CA ASP A 781 -19.97 28.55 9.41
C ASP A 781 -19.98 30.08 9.45
N MET A 782 -20.95 30.60 10.18
CA MET A 782 -21.15 32.02 10.36
C MET A 782 -20.18 32.64 11.39
N GLU A 783 -19.53 31.83 12.25
CA GLU A 783 -18.73 32.34 13.35
C GLU A 783 -17.22 32.22 13.10
N ALA A 784 -16.82 31.33 12.18
CA ALA A 784 -15.43 31.01 11.94
C ALA A 784 -14.58 32.16 11.37
N GLY A 785 -15.17 33.14 10.70
CA GLY A 785 -14.48 34.30 10.16
C GLY A 785 -15.00 35.61 10.73
N THR A 786 -14.12 36.58 11.02
CA THR A 786 -14.50 37.90 11.56
C THR A 786 -15.24 38.76 10.55
N SER A 787 -14.80 38.76 9.30
CA SER A 787 -15.33 39.64 8.22
C SER A 787 -15.94 38.86 7.04
N ALA A 788 -15.94 37.54 7.07
CA ALA A 788 -16.46 36.65 6.03
C ALA A 788 -17.21 35.47 6.64
N VAL A 789 -18.04 34.81 5.84
CA VAL A 789 -18.65 33.52 6.17
C VAL A 789 -17.77 32.43 5.59
N VAL A 790 -17.53 31.36 6.34
CA VAL A 790 -16.75 30.20 5.86
C VAL A 790 -17.70 29.15 5.28
N VAL A 791 -17.49 28.79 4.02
CA VAL A 791 -18.20 27.72 3.34
C VAL A 791 -17.25 26.56 3.12
N GLU A 792 -17.42 25.50 3.90
CA GLU A 792 -16.65 24.25 3.75
C GLU A 792 -17.42 23.31 2.84
N VAL A 793 -16.73 22.80 1.81
CA VAL A 793 -17.26 21.81 0.87
C VAL A 793 -16.41 20.56 0.88
N SER A 794 -17.04 19.40 0.80
CA SER A 794 -16.35 18.13 0.66
C SER A 794 -17.11 17.23 -0.31
N GLY A 795 -16.39 16.61 -1.27
CA GLY A 795 -16.98 15.77 -2.29
C GLY A 795 -15.96 14.98 -3.09
N ALA A 796 -16.38 14.28 -4.14
CA ALA A 796 -15.49 13.56 -5.02
C ALA A 796 -14.57 14.51 -5.78
N ASP A 797 -13.25 14.30 -5.67
CA ASP A 797 -12.26 15.11 -6.38
C ASP A 797 -12.31 14.84 -7.89
N ARG A 798 -12.33 15.91 -8.66
CA ARG A 798 -12.35 15.87 -10.12
C ARG A 798 -11.70 17.12 -10.74
N PRO A 799 -11.19 17.02 -11.96
CA PRO A 799 -10.69 18.20 -12.67
C PRO A 799 -11.74 19.29 -12.77
N ALA A 800 -11.31 20.54 -12.66
CA ALA A 800 -12.14 21.75 -12.68
C ALA A 800 -13.20 21.88 -11.56
N LEU A 801 -13.17 21.05 -10.50
CA LEU A 801 -14.10 21.15 -9.38
C LEU A 801 -14.03 22.55 -8.72
N LEU A 802 -12.82 23.06 -8.45
CA LEU A 802 -12.60 24.39 -7.87
C LEU A 802 -13.26 25.49 -8.72
N ALA A 803 -13.12 25.42 -10.05
CA ALA A 803 -13.72 26.39 -10.97
C ALA A 803 -15.26 26.34 -10.94
N ASP A 804 -15.85 25.15 -10.88
CA ASP A 804 -17.31 24.98 -10.81
C ASP A 804 -17.86 25.51 -9.48
N LEU A 805 -17.18 25.24 -8.36
CA LEU A 805 -17.54 25.74 -7.03
C LEU A 805 -17.44 27.26 -6.97
N ALA A 806 -16.32 27.84 -7.41
CA ALA A 806 -16.10 29.29 -7.45
C ALA A 806 -17.14 30.01 -8.34
N ARG A 807 -17.48 29.41 -9.49
CA ARG A 807 -18.53 29.95 -10.38
C ARG A 807 -19.88 29.93 -9.70
N THR A 808 -20.26 28.87 -9.02
CA THR A 808 -21.51 28.73 -8.29
C THR A 808 -21.61 29.77 -7.18
N ILE A 809 -20.53 30.03 -6.44
CA ILE A 809 -20.46 31.08 -5.42
C ILE A 809 -20.71 32.44 -6.04
N SER A 810 -20.04 32.77 -7.15
CA SER A 810 -20.20 34.05 -7.87
C SER A 810 -21.59 34.23 -8.46
N GLU A 811 -22.20 33.20 -9.08
CA GLU A 811 -23.55 33.24 -9.64
C GLU A 811 -24.63 33.49 -8.58
N HIS A 812 -24.37 33.11 -7.32
CA HIS A 812 -25.26 33.42 -6.19
C HIS A 812 -25.01 34.84 -5.59
N GLY A 813 -24.13 35.63 -6.21
CA GLY A 813 -23.87 37.02 -5.82
C GLY A 813 -22.97 37.17 -4.61
N TYR A 814 -22.04 36.19 -4.42
CA TYR A 814 -21.03 36.27 -3.39
C TYR A 814 -19.63 36.42 -4.01
N SER A 815 -18.74 37.11 -3.32
CA SER A 815 -17.33 37.26 -3.64
C SER A 815 -16.49 36.33 -2.76
N THR A 816 -15.54 35.63 -3.36
CA THR A 816 -14.58 34.79 -2.60
C THR A 816 -13.39 35.65 -2.19
N ARG A 817 -13.07 35.65 -0.92
CA ARG A 817 -11.97 36.41 -0.31
C ARG A 817 -10.68 35.62 -0.14
N SER A 818 -10.84 34.37 0.24
CA SER A 818 -9.75 33.38 0.21
C SER A 818 -10.34 32.00 -0.04
N ALA A 819 -9.52 31.09 -0.57
CA ALA A 819 -9.89 29.72 -0.79
C ALA A 819 -8.73 28.80 -0.35
N HIS A 820 -9.06 27.79 0.44
CA HIS A 820 -8.13 26.75 0.87
C HIS A 820 -8.55 25.45 0.24
N VAL A 821 -7.67 24.86 -0.56
CA VAL A 821 -7.96 23.67 -1.35
C VAL A 821 -7.10 22.52 -0.85
N ALA A 822 -7.72 21.40 -0.54
CA ALA A 822 -7.02 20.21 -0.10
C ALA A 822 -7.61 18.95 -0.73
N SER A 823 -6.77 18.07 -1.28
CA SER A 823 -7.18 16.77 -1.80
C SER A 823 -6.66 15.64 -0.91
N PHE A 824 -7.58 14.73 -0.53
CA PHE A 824 -7.31 13.53 0.26
C PHE A 824 -7.66 12.29 -0.56
N GLY A 825 -6.76 11.91 -1.47
CA GLY A 825 -6.96 10.78 -2.37
C GLY A 825 -8.10 10.99 -3.38
N GLU A 826 -9.26 10.38 -3.12
CA GLU A 826 -10.48 10.51 -3.95
C GLU A 826 -11.37 11.69 -3.55
N ARG A 827 -11.08 12.38 -2.45
CA ARG A 827 -11.92 13.42 -1.85
C ARG A 827 -11.25 14.78 -1.94
N ALA A 828 -11.99 15.79 -2.42
CA ALA A 828 -11.66 17.20 -2.27
C ALA A 828 -12.32 17.76 -0.99
N VAL A 829 -11.59 18.63 -0.28
CA VAL A 829 -12.08 19.37 0.89
C VAL A 829 -11.61 20.80 0.75
N ASP A 830 -12.54 21.70 0.42
CA ASP A 830 -12.22 23.10 0.13
C ASP A 830 -12.97 24.04 1.10
N GLY A 831 -12.28 25.07 1.57
CA GLY A 831 -12.82 26.13 2.42
C GLY A 831 -12.82 27.46 1.68
N PHE A 832 -13.99 28.08 1.53
CA PHE A 832 -14.14 29.40 0.91
C PHE A 832 -14.57 30.42 1.95
N TYR A 833 -13.83 31.52 2.04
CA TYR A 833 -14.22 32.70 2.82
C TYR A 833 -14.96 33.63 1.90
N ILE A 834 -16.28 33.76 2.08
CA ILE A 834 -17.16 34.56 1.18
C ILE A 834 -17.70 35.80 1.85
N THR A 835 -17.86 36.86 1.04
CA THR A 835 -18.55 38.12 1.38
C THR A 835 -19.68 38.35 0.40
N ASP A 836 -20.57 39.30 0.71
CA ASP A 836 -21.50 39.84 -0.28
C ASP A 836 -20.78 40.73 -1.32
N ALA A 837 -21.52 41.23 -2.29
CA ALA A 837 -20.98 42.09 -3.34
C ALA A 837 -20.36 43.39 -2.82
N ASP A 838 -20.79 43.84 -1.62
CA ASP A 838 -20.29 45.07 -0.97
C ASP A 838 -19.09 44.77 -0.02
N GLY A 839 -18.58 43.55 -0.03
CA GLY A 839 -17.47 43.13 0.83
C GLY A 839 -17.87 42.89 2.29
N ARG A 840 -19.15 42.87 2.62
CA ARG A 840 -19.66 42.65 3.98
C ARG A 840 -19.93 41.18 4.24
N LYS A 841 -19.92 40.82 5.53
CA LYS A 841 -20.24 39.46 5.95
C LYS A 841 -21.70 39.11 5.64
N PRO A 842 -21.98 38.07 4.84
CA PRO A 842 -23.35 37.64 4.51
C PRO A 842 -24.16 37.30 5.76
N SER A 843 -25.42 37.76 5.83
CA SER A 843 -26.33 37.51 6.94
C SER A 843 -27.65 36.87 6.52
N ASP A 844 -27.98 36.86 5.21
CA ASP A 844 -29.23 36.29 4.68
C ASP A 844 -29.18 34.74 4.65
N ALA A 845 -29.86 34.14 5.62
CA ALA A 845 -29.94 32.70 5.78
C ALA A 845 -30.58 31.96 4.60
N ALA A 846 -31.59 32.61 3.93
CA ALA A 846 -32.27 31.98 2.79
C ALA A 846 -31.37 31.92 1.56
N ARG A 847 -30.62 33.00 1.28
CA ARG A 847 -29.65 33.04 0.18
C ARG A 847 -28.49 32.06 0.45
N LEU A 848 -27.98 31.95 1.68
CA LEU A 848 -26.95 30.98 2.06
C LEU A 848 -27.46 29.54 1.93
N ALA A 849 -28.71 29.25 2.28
CA ALA A 849 -29.32 27.93 2.06
C ALA A 849 -29.45 27.59 0.57
N ALA A 850 -29.78 28.54 -0.28
CA ALA A 850 -29.81 28.35 -1.74
C ALA A 850 -28.42 28.08 -2.30
N LEU A 851 -27.37 28.81 -1.86
CA LEU A 851 -25.99 28.54 -2.20
C LEU A 851 -25.57 27.11 -1.78
N LYS A 852 -25.89 26.69 -0.54
CA LYS A 852 -25.61 25.36 -0.04
C LYS A 852 -26.19 24.28 -0.95
N THR A 853 -27.46 24.44 -1.36
CA THR A 853 -28.14 23.49 -2.25
C THR A 853 -27.46 23.42 -3.62
N ALA A 854 -27.07 24.55 -4.17
CA ALA A 854 -26.38 24.63 -5.46
C ALA A 854 -24.99 24.00 -5.42
N LEU A 855 -24.22 24.23 -4.36
CA LEU A 855 -22.90 23.61 -4.17
C LEU A 855 -23.01 22.07 -4.00
N ILE A 856 -24.01 21.57 -3.28
CA ILE A 856 -24.27 20.12 -3.19
C ILE A 856 -24.54 19.55 -4.60
N ALA A 857 -25.34 20.23 -5.42
CA ALA A 857 -25.62 19.78 -6.78
C ALA A 857 -24.37 19.75 -7.68
N VAL A 858 -23.39 20.66 -7.47
CA VAL A 858 -22.10 20.64 -8.16
C VAL A 858 -21.25 19.43 -7.74
N LEU A 859 -21.23 19.13 -6.45
CA LEU A 859 -20.47 18.01 -5.88
C LEU A 859 -21.08 16.63 -6.25
N ASP A 860 -22.41 16.57 -6.43
CA ASP A 860 -23.14 15.34 -6.80
C ASP A 860 -22.99 14.95 -8.28
N ARG A 861 -22.41 15.81 -9.12
CA ARG A 861 -22.14 15.47 -10.51
C ARG A 861 -21.19 14.29 -10.57
N ALA A 862 -21.72 13.11 -10.90
CA ALA A 862 -20.94 11.88 -10.96
C ALA A 862 -19.75 12.01 -11.92
N PRO A 863 -18.53 11.68 -11.50
CA PRO A 863 -17.38 11.63 -12.40
C PRO A 863 -17.62 10.56 -13.45
N GLN A 864 -17.45 10.90 -14.75
CA GLN A 864 -17.56 9.93 -15.82
C GLN A 864 -16.37 8.96 -15.80
N GLY A 865 -16.64 7.68 -15.51
CA GLY A 865 -15.65 6.61 -15.58
C GLY A 865 -15.27 6.25 -17.02
N PRO A 866 -14.17 5.49 -17.21
CA PRO A 866 -13.75 5.03 -18.52
C PRO A 866 -14.83 4.14 -19.16
N ALA A 867 -15.11 4.36 -20.46
CA ALA A 867 -16.09 3.59 -21.21
C ALA A 867 -15.69 2.10 -21.25
N GLY A 868 -16.63 1.19 -20.95
CA GLY A 868 -16.51 -0.25 -21.17
C GLY A 868 -16.22 -1.10 -19.93
N ARG A 869 -16.00 -0.53 -18.73
CA ARG A 869 -15.80 -1.29 -17.51
C ARG A 869 -16.97 -1.11 -16.55
N ARG A 870 -17.59 -2.21 -16.12
CA ARG A 870 -18.59 -2.17 -15.05
C ARG A 870 -17.87 -1.97 -13.71
N ILE A 871 -17.77 -0.71 -13.29
CA ILE A 871 -17.27 -0.36 -11.95
C ILE A 871 -18.44 -0.46 -10.98
N VAL A 872 -18.26 -1.19 -9.89
CA VAL A 872 -19.22 -1.20 -8.79
C VAL A 872 -18.70 -0.18 -7.78
N PRO A 873 -19.32 1.01 -7.67
CA PRO A 873 -18.90 1.99 -6.70
C PRO A 873 -19.08 1.41 -5.29
N VAL A 874 -18.09 1.63 -4.46
CA VAL A 874 -18.12 1.25 -3.04
C VAL A 874 -17.99 2.52 -2.24
N ARG A 875 -18.83 2.65 -1.23
CA ARG A 875 -18.77 3.78 -0.31
C ARG A 875 -17.36 3.81 0.28
N ALA A 876 -16.63 4.91 0.05
CA ALA A 876 -15.34 5.10 0.68
C ALA A 876 -15.52 5.02 2.19
N SER A 877 -14.56 4.44 2.89
CA SER A 877 -14.63 4.34 4.34
C SER A 877 -14.64 5.77 4.92
N VAL A 878 -15.81 6.16 5.39
CA VAL A 878 -16.16 7.56 5.74
C VAL A 878 -15.48 7.98 7.06
N ARG A 879 -14.92 7.05 7.80
CA ARG A 879 -14.52 7.24 9.19
C ARG A 879 -13.28 8.11 9.43
N ASP A 880 -12.50 8.41 8.38
CA ASP A 880 -11.28 9.23 8.54
C ASP A 880 -11.49 10.74 8.38
N VAL A 881 -12.60 11.17 7.78
CA VAL A 881 -12.83 12.60 7.50
C VAL A 881 -14.18 13.08 8.01
N SER A 882 -15.16 12.20 8.24
CA SER A 882 -16.50 12.59 8.75
C SER A 882 -16.62 12.56 10.27
N ASP A 883 -15.75 11.83 10.97
CA ASP A 883 -15.64 11.94 12.43
C ASP A 883 -15.06 13.31 12.86
N LEU A 884 -14.39 13.99 11.92
CA LEU A 884 -14.00 15.40 12.02
C LEU A 884 -15.20 16.34 12.00
N GLU A 885 -16.36 15.85 11.58
CA GLU A 885 -17.56 16.64 11.36
C GLU A 885 -18.43 16.84 12.61
N GLY A 886 -18.20 16.08 13.69
CA GLY A 886 -19.05 16.08 14.88
C GLY A 886 -18.67 17.05 16.00
N GLU A 887 -17.41 17.49 16.10
CA GLU A 887 -16.90 18.07 17.36
C GLU A 887 -16.45 19.54 17.32
N VAL A 888 -16.22 20.13 16.15
CA VAL A 888 -15.83 21.56 16.09
C VAL A 888 -16.99 22.51 16.48
N GLY A 889 -18.22 22.00 16.63
CA GLY A 889 -19.41 22.80 16.93
C GLY A 889 -20.08 22.59 18.28
N ARG A 890 -19.53 21.75 19.19
CA ARG A 890 -20.10 21.60 20.53
C ARG A 890 -19.36 22.49 21.55
N LYS A 891 -20.00 23.58 21.97
CA LYS A 891 -19.58 24.35 23.16
C LYS A 891 -19.37 23.39 24.34
N PRO A 892 -18.33 23.58 25.17
CA PRO A 892 -18.21 22.86 26.42
C PRO A 892 -19.47 23.14 27.29
N VAL A 893 -20.20 22.10 27.60
CA VAL A 893 -21.28 22.17 28.59
C VAL A 893 -20.62 22.54 29.92
N SER A 894 -20.83 23.73 30.39
CA SER A 894 -20.44 24.17 31.72
C SER A 894 -21.07 23.22 32.75
N SER A 895 -20.27 22.47 33.45
CA SER A 895 -20.68 21.70 34.63
C SER A 895 -21.02 22.70 35.74
N ALA A 896 -22.28 23.15 35.79
CA ALA A 896 -22.83 23.80 36.94
C ALA A 896 -22.95 22.75 38.07
N THR A 897 -22.05 22.85 39.04
CA THR A 897 -22.11 22.26 40.36
C THR A 897 -23.50 22.42 40.95
N ARG A 898 -24.24 21.33 41.23
CA ARG A 898 -25.25 21.31 42.27
C ARG A 898 -24.86 20.30 43.32
N ALA A 899 -24.46 20.87 44.45
CA ALA A 899 -24.40 20.16 45.74
C ALA A 899 -25.81 19.71 46.16
N ARG A 900 -25.98 18.42 46.46
CA ARG A 900 -26.57 17.86 47.66
C ARG A 900 -26.32 16.36 47.71
#